data_e06b1136289cbf1329d38683a0a349ce
#
_entry.id   e06b1136289cbf1329d38683a0a349ce
#
_cell.length_a   1.000
_cell.length_b   1.000
_cell.length_c   1.000
_cell.angle_alpha   90.00
_cell.angle_beta   90.00
_cell.angle_gamma   90.00
#
_symmetry.space_group_name_H-M   'P 1'
#
loop_
_entity.id
_entity.type
_entity.pdbx_description
1 polymer ?
#
loop_
_entity_poly.entity_id
_entity_poly.type
_entity_poly.pdbx_seq_one_letter_code
_entity_poly.pdbx_strand_id
1 'polypeptide(L)'
;MTVYNYTLFDDPSATTGGTKAFGINDSSQIVGYYLSNIFRGFLFAGGTFTVLNDPAAGTSSAQGTLAQGINDTGQIVGYYADAIGDTHGFIDSGGIYTSLTDPLAPTGYGGTLAQGINSSGVVVGYYTGISGRRGFIYNPTSGAPYTTLTDPNATGLGGGDTWAEGINSSGLIVGYYSTTFGYHGFLYNPSNGGSYTTIDYPTTNPLAERTFLYGINDAGQIVGQYNDGTGLHSFIYSNGTFTNIDDTAPNTQTFAYGINNNGDVSGYVEDGTGTHGFFMVPSANPPSPAGTTADMILRGSNTSSAVVAGHYEIYDIGSNAILAGYSLGAVGTDWTFVTLGGFFGSDTTDMLLRNSSTGGFEFYDISNNNITNAGFLGTVGLDWQVMGFGNFASRGETDMILRNVNNGGVEVYDINNNQLTGAAYMGTVGLNWQFSGVGNFSGLGESDMLLRNANNGGLEVYDIANNQITNAGFIGTIGLDWQFSGVGNFSGVPGETDLLLRNSTTGGLEVYDINNNQLTGAAFIGTVGLDWKFAGIAPVQGPGASDLVLRNVNTGAFEVYDIANNQLAGAAPLGQVGLDWQLGGFAADPPTGSMGGSTSQLVQAMAGFNGGGGAAESSNAAAFGSDMSQQPLLTTSQHA
;
A
#
# COMPACT_ATOMS: atom_id res chain seq x y z
N MET A 1 13.55 -1.29 -4.62
CA MET A 1 13.35 -2.26 -5.73
C MET A 1 12.97 -3.58 -5.09
N THR A 2 11.77 -4.08 -5.35
CA THR A 2 11.37 -5.40 -4.83
C THR A 2 12.33 -6.44 -5.40
N VAL A 3 12.99 -7.20 -4.55
CA VAL A 3 13.83 -8.34 -4.95
C VAL A 3 12.92 -9.55 -5.09
N TYR A 4 13.13 -10.38 -6.07
CA TYR A 4 12.34 -11.58 -6.30
C TYR A 4 13.18 -12.83 -6.09
N ASN A 5 12.61 -13.83 -5.44
CA ASN A 5 13.21 -15.15 -5.29
C ASN A 5 12.72 -16.05 -6.42
N TYR A 6 13.62 -16.44 -7.32
CA TYR A 6 13.35 -17.35 -8.42
C TYR A 6 13.38 -18.81 -7.98
N THR A 7 12.38 -19.56 -8.42
CA THR A 7 12.34 -21.02 -8.29
C THR A 7 12.06 -21.62 -9.67
N LEU A 8 13.00 -22.41 -10.19
CA LEU A 8 12.81 -23.15 -11.44
C LEU A 8 12.19 -24.51 -11.16
N PHE A 9 11.39 -25.00 -12.11
CA PHE A 9 10.78 -26.32 -12.03
C PHE A 9 10.55 -26.91 -13.42
N ASP A 10 10.64 -28.26 -13.49
CA ASP A 10 10.42 -29.01 -14.72
C ASP A 10 9.49 -30.18 -14.50
N ASP A 11 8.54 -30.40 -15.42
CA ASP A 11 7.78 -31.64 -15.45
C ASP A 11 8.72 -32.79 -15.85
N PRO A 12 8.81 -33.85 -15.03
CA PRO A 12 9.74 -34.96 -15.30
C PRO A 12 9.41 -35.74 -16.61
N SER A 13 8.24 -35.50 -17.20
CA SER A 13 7.83 -36.09 -18.48
C SER A 13 8.10 -35.19 -19.67
N ALA A 14 8.59 -33.97 -19.44
CA ALA A 14 8.94 -33.05 -20.51
C ALA A 14 10.12 -33.61 -21.34
N THR A 15 10.04 -33.42 -22.64
CA THR A 15 11.12 -33.77 -23.59
C THR A 15 11.81 -32.50 -24.09
N THR A 16 12.38 -32.50 -25.24
CA THR A 16 13.18 -31.41 -25.83
C THR A 16 12.50 -30.04 -25.94
N GLY A 17 11.20 -29.92 -25.64
CA GLY A 17 10.45 -28.64 -25.61
C GLY A 17 10.37 -27.98 -24.25
N GLY A 18 10.86 -28.65 -23.19
CA GLY A 18 10.84 -28.15 -21.82
C GLY A 18 9.46 -27.93 -21.21
N THR A 19 9.46 -27.28 -20.06
CA THR A 19 8.25 -26.91 -19.29
C THR A 19 7.97 -25.42 -19.45
N LYS A 20 6.74 -25.06 -19.89
CA LYS A 20 6.31 -23.66 -20.02
C LYS A 20 5.14 -23.38 -19.07
N ALA A 21 5.38 -22.52 -18.10
CA ALA A 21 4.36 -22.06 -17.17
C ALA A 21 3.73 -20.75 -17.66
N PHE A 22 2.46 -20.52 -17.29
CA PHE A 22 1.68 -19.35 -17.70
C PHE A 22 0.90 -18.76 -16.54
N GLY A 23 -0.34 -19.18 -16.29
CA GLY A 23 -1.19 -18.62 -15.24
C GLY A 23 -0.82 -19.09 -13.84
N ILE A 24 -1.05 -18.22 -12.85
CA ILE A 24 -0.88 -18.48 -11.42
C ILE A 24 -2.07 -17.88 -10.66
N ASN A 25 -2.59 -18.58 -9.64
CA ASN A 25 -3.62 -18.07 -8.74
C ASN A 25 -3.07 -17.72 -7.35
N ASP A 26 -3.92 -17.18 -6.46
CA ASP A 26 -3.52 -16.74 -5.11
C ASP A 26 -3.09 -17.87 -4.18
N SER A 27 -3.41 -19.12 -4.50
CA SER A 27 -2.89 -20.32 -3.82
C SER A 27 -1.57 -20.80 -4.38
N SER A 28 -0.88 -20.01 -5.22
CA SER A 28 0.37 -20.34 -5.93
C SER A 28 0.27 -21.63 -6.75
N GLN A 29 -0.93 -21.95 -7.23
CA GLN A 29 -1.14 -23.01 -8.21
C GLN A 29 -0.83 -22.46 -9.60
N ILE A 30 0.02 -23.17 -10.34
CA ILE A 30 0.53 -22.73 -11.65
C ILE A 30 0.05 -23.69 -12.73
N VAL A 31 -0.41 -23.12 -13.83
CA VAL A 31 -0.78 -23.90 -15.03
C VAL A 31 0.14 -23.60 -16.19
N GLY A 32 0.24 -24.56 -17.08
CA GLY A 32 1.05 -24.45 -18.27
C GLY A 32 0.98 -25.70 -19.11
N TYR A 33 2.00 -25.91 -19.93
CA TYR A 33 2.12 -27.10 -20.72
C TYR A 33 3.58 -27.54 -20.89
N TYR A 34 3.76 -28.81 -21.23
CA TYR A 34 5.03 -29.36 -21.67
C TYR A 34 4.84 -30.17 -22.95
N LEU A 35 5.92 -30.37 -23.67
CA LEU A 35 5.96 -31.23 -24.83
C LEU A 35 6.49 -32.60 -24.43
N SER A 36 5.67 -33.64 -24.66
CA SER A 36 6.13 -35.02 -24.72
C SER A 36 6.17 -35.47 -26.18
N ASN A 37 5.31 -36.37 -26.62
CA ASN A 37 5.08 -36.60 -28.04
C ASN A 37 3.99 -35.65 -28.61
N ILE A 38 3.13 -35.18 -27.71
CA ILE A 38 2.07 -34.20 -27.95
C ILE A 38 2.14 -33.15 -26.85
N PHE A 39 1.43 -32.04 -27.00
CA PHE A 39 1.29 -31.04 -25.90
C PHE A 39 0.41 -31.59 -24.79
N ARG A 40 0.87 -31.42 -23.56
CA ARG A 40 0.15 -31.78 -22.35
C ARG A 40 0.09 -30.60 -21.42
N GLY A 41 -1.13 -30.23 -21.04
CA GLY A 41 -1.33 -29.27 -19.98
C GLY A 41 -0.91 -29.84 -18.62
N PHE A 42 -0.56 -28.97 -17.71
CA PHE A 42 -0.31 -29.34 -16.32
C PHE A 42 -0.89 -28.31 -15.34
N LEU A 43 -1.18 -28.81 -14.14
CA LEU A 43 -1.35 -28.04 -12.93
C LEU A 43 -0.19 -28.40 -12.00
N PHE A 44 0.62 -27.41 -11.60
CA PHE A 44 1.69 -27.54 -10.61
C PHE A 44 1.22 -26.93 -9.30
N ALA A 45 1.20 -27.70 -8.23
CA ALA A 45 0.78 -27.30 -6.91
C ALA A 45 1.57 -28.04 -5.83
N GLY A 46 2.18 -27.30 -4.88
CA GLY A 46 2.93 -27.89 -3.78
C GLY A 46 4.05 -28.85 -4.22
N GLY A 47 4.73 -28.56 -5.33
CA GLY A 47 5.81 -29.39 -5.87
C GLY A 47 5.34 -30.60 -6.68
N THR A 48 4.04 -30.72 -6.95
CA THR A 48 3.45 -31.88 -7.66
C THR A 48 2.81 -31.43 -8.98
N PHE A 49 3.07 -32.20 -10.05
CA PHE A 49 2.41 -32.03 -11.35
C PHE A 49 1.20 -32.93 -11.49
N THR A 50 0.09 -32.34 -11.93
CA THR A 50 -1.12 -33.05 -12.35
C THR A 50 -1.33 -32.78 -13.85
N VAL A 51 -1.42 -33.84 -14.65
CA VAL A 51 -1.59 -33.72 -16.10
C VAL A 51 -3.02 -33.30 -16.42
N LEU A 52 -3.15 -32.28 -17.27
CA LEU A 52 -4.40 -31.78 -17.82
C LEU A 52 -4.50 -32.27 -19.29
N ASN A 53 -5.55 -32.97 -19.61
CA ASN A 53 -5.72 -33.52 -20.95
C ASN A 53 -7.19 -33.48 -21.35
N ASP A 54 -7.55 -32.52 -22.18
CA ASP A 54 -8.90 -32.43 -22.74
C ASP A 54 -9.21 -33.69 -23.57
N PRO A 55 -10.31 -34.41 -23.29
CA PRO A 55 -10.64 -35.63 -23.99
C PRO A 55 -10.95 -35.42 -25.51
N ALA A 56 -11.24 -34.19 -25.92
CA ALA A 56 -11.45 -33.84 -27.33
C ALA A 56 -10.14 -33.46 -28.06
N ALA A 57 -9.03 -33.35 -27.32
CA ALA A 57 -7.74 -33.02 -27.94
C ALA A 57 -7.22 -34.17 -28.84
N GLY A 58 -6.63 -33.81 -29.94
CA GLY A 58 -5.98 -34.74 -30.85
C GLY A 58 -4.70 -35.34 -30.27
N THR A 59 -4.28 -36.47 -30.79
CA THR A 59 -3.13 -37.26 -30.30
C THR A 59 -1.94 -37.31 -31.27
N SER A 60 -2.00 -36.57 -32.35
CA SER A 60 -0.89 -36.43 -33.29
C SER A 60 0.11 -35.38 -32.86
N SER A 61 1.32 -35.41 -33.43
CA SER A 61 2.35 -34.41 -33.18
C SER A 61 1.81 -32.97 -33.34
N ALA A 62 2.16 -32.08 -32.43
CA ALA A 62 1.67 -30.69 -32.32
C ALA A 62 0.17 -30.52 -31.97
N GLN A 63 -0.52 -31.60 -31.62
CA GLN A 63 -1.87 -31.57 -31.02
C GLN A 63 -1.76 -31.75 -29.51
N GLY A 64 -2.88 -31.63 -28.81
CA GLY A 64 -2.96 -31.82 -27.36
C GLY A 64 -3.57 -30.64 -26.65
N THR A 65 -3.35 -30.55 -25.35
CA THR A 65 -3.95 -29.58 -24.44
C THR A 65 -2.89 -28.58 -23.92
N LEU A 66 -3.19 -27.28 -24.00
CA LEU A 66 -2.32 -26.20 -23.54
C LEU A 66 -3.12 -25.34 -22.53
N ALA A 67 -2.76 -25.40 -21.25
CA ALA A 67 -3.37 -24.57 -20.23
C ALA A 67 -2.69 -23.21 -20.19
N GLN A 68 -3.46 -22.13 -20.01
CA GLN A 68 -2.99 -20.74 -20.07
C GLN A 68 -3.31 -19.94 -18.82
N GLY A 69 -4.52 -20.02 -18.28
CA GLY A 69 -4.97 -19.25 -17.13
C GLY A 69 -5.64 -20.12 -16.08
N ILE A 70 -5.57 -19.68 -14.83
CA ILE A 70 -6.23 -20.30 -13.68
C ILE A 70 -6.77 -19.20 -12.77
N ASN A 71 -7.98 -19.40 -12.21
CA ASN A 71 -8.54 -18.51 -11.19
C ASN A 71 -8.45 -19.12 -9.77
N ASP A 72 -8.85 -18.35 -8.73
CA ASP A 72 -8.76 -18.77 -7.33
C ASP A 72 -9.76 -19.86 -6.95
N THR A 73 -10.79 -20.08 -7.76
CA THR A 73 -11.71 -21.22 -7.59
C THR A 73 -11.18 -22.51 -8.20
N GLY A 74 -9.99 -22.46 -8.83
CA GLY A 74 -9.34 -23.61 -9.48
C GLY A 74 -9.89 -23.93 -10.88
N GLN A 75 -10.65 -23.03 -11.50
CA GLN A 75 -11.03 -23.18 -12.91
C GLN A 75 -9.83 -22.82 -13.79
N ILE A 76 -9.58 -23.67 -14.79
CA ILE A 76 -8.44 -23.55 -15.70
C ILE A 76 -8.96 -23.28 -17.11
N VAL A 77 -8.34 -22.34 -17.80
CA VAL A 77 -8.62 -22.07 -19.22
C VAL A 77 -7.38 -22.29 -20.09
N GLY A 78 -7.65 -22.53 -21.33
CA GLY A 78 -6.61 -22.72 -22.34
C GLY A 78 -7.22 -23.13 -23.66
N TYR A 79 -6.47 -23.85 -24.45
CA TYR A 79 -6.96 -24.35 -25.74
C TYR A 79 -6.40 -25.74 -26.06
N TYR A 80 -7.07 -26.44 -26.95
CA TYR A 80 -6.60 -27.70 -27.50
C TYR A 80 -6.73 -27.69 -29.02
N ALA A 81 -5.87 -28.45 -29.69
CA ALA A 81 -6.03 -28.78 -31.09
C ALA A 81 -6.72 -30.15 -31.20
N ASP A 82 -7.79 -30.22 -31.96
CA ASP A 82 -8.54 -31.45 -32.18
C ASP A 82 -7.85 -32.40 -33.18
N ALA A 83 -8.47 -33.54 -33.53
CA ALA A 83 -7.90 -34.55 -34.39
C ALA A 83 -7.69 -34.08 -35.85
N ILE A 84 -8.37 -33.02 -36.29
CA ILE A 84 -8.21 -32.42 -37.63
C ILE A 84 -7.31 -31.18 -37.61
N GLY A 85 -6.89 -30.74 -36.43
CA GLY A 85 -5.99 -29.60 -36.21
C GLY A 85 -6.69 -28.26 -36.00
N ASP A 86 -8.02 -28.23 -35.84
CA ASP A 86 -8.74 -27.02 -35.46
C ASP A 86 -8.54 -26.74 -33.98
N THR A 87 -8.41 -25.45 -33.64
CA THR A 87 -8.14 -25.02 -32.26
C THR A 87 -9.42 -24.56 -31.55
N HIS A 88 -9.64 -25.07 -30.37
CA HIS A 88 -10.79 -24.75 -29.50
C HIS A 88 -10.31 -24.31 -28.13
N GLY A 89 -10.89 -23.24 -27.59
CA GLY A 89 -10.72 -22.88 -26.20
C GLY A 89 -11.42 -23.90 -25.29
N PHE A 90 -11.01 -23.94 -24.02
CA PHE A 90 -11.69 -24.74 -23.00
C PHE A 90 -11.74 -24.02 -21.64
N ILE A 91 -12.72 -24.46 -20.82
CA ILE A 91 -12.74 -24.27 -19.38
C ILE A 91 -12.72 -25.66 -18.76
N ASP A 92 -11.74 -25.91 -17.89
CA ASP A 92 -11.71 -27.10 -17.03
C ASP A 92 -12.16 -26.70 -15.60
N SER A 93 -13.18 -27.38 -15.09
CA SER A 93 -13.67 -27.22 -13.74
C SER A 93 -13.57 -28.56 -12.99
N GLY A 94 -12.39 -28.82 -12.43
CA GLY A 94 -12.13 -30.06 -11.69
C GLY A 94 -12.18 -31.32 -12.54
N GLY A 95 -11.65 -31.29 -13.77
CA GLY A 95 -11.62 -32.39 -14.72
C GLY A 95 -12.83 -32.47 -15.65
N ILE A 96 -13.76 -31.50 -15.55
CA ILE A 96 -14.89 -31.36 -16.47
C ILE A 96 -14.58 -30.26 -17.48
N TYR A 97 -14.33 -30.66 -18.72
CA TYR A 97 -13.98 -29.77 -19.81
C TYR A 97 -15.21 -29.25 -20.55
N THR A 98 -15.27 -27.95 -20.74
CA THR A 98 -16.27 -27.27 -21.57
C THR A 98 -15.56 -26.55 -22.71
N SER A 99 -15.82 -26.93 -23.94
CA SER A 99 -15.20 -26.29 -25.11
C SER A 99 -15.78 -24.92 -25.37
N LEU A 100 -14.89 -23.97 -25.65
CA LEU A 100 -15.20 -22.59 -26.06
C LEU A 100 -14.89 -22.43 -27.54
N THR A 101 -15.90 -22.05 -28.33
CA THR A 101 -15.73 -21.73 -29.74
C THR A 101 -16.46 -20.43 -30.05
N ASP A 102 -15.70 -19.37 -30.34
CA ASP A 102 -16.30 -18.10 -30.74
C ASP A 102 -17.04 -18.29 -32.08
N PRO A 103 -18.31 -17.90 -32.19
CA PRO A 103 -19.09 -18.07 -33.39
C PRO A 103 -18.55 -17.31 -34.63
N LEU A 104 -17.64 -16.36 -34.41
CA LEU A 104 -16.95 -15.63 -35.49
C LEU A 104 -15.60 -16.25 -35.88
N ALA A 105 -15.16 -17.32 -35.20
CA ALA A 105 -13.97 -18.09 -35.55
C ALA A 105 -14.32 -19.13 -36.64
N PRO A 106 -13.94 -18.96 -37.90
CA PRO A 106 -14.22 -19.93 -38.92
C PRO A 106 -13.29 -21.15 -38.78
N THR A 107 -13.81 -22.34 -39.09
CA THR A 107 -13.03 -23.58 -39.11
C THR A 107 -11.86 -23.51 -40.08
N GLY A 108 -10.72 -24.08 -39.72
CA GLY A 108 -9.51 -24.11 -40.55
C GLY A 108 -8.68 -22.81 -40.57
N TYR A 109 -9.02 -21.83 -39.75
CA TYR A 109 -8.30 -20.53 -39.65
C TYR A 109 -7.60 -20.28 -38.32
N GLY A 110 -7.47 -21.28 -37.44
CA GLY A 110 -6.74 -21.15 -36.16
C GLY A 110 -7.62 -21.03 -34.91
N GLY A 111 -8.95 -21.00 -35.09
CA GLY A 111 -9.93 -21.21 -34.01
C GLY A 111 -9.96 -20.18 -32.87
N THR A 112 -10.37 -20.66 -31.71
CA THR A 112 -10.55 -19.87 -30.47
C THR A 112 -9.49 -20.26 -29.42
N LEU A 113 -8.81 -19.27 -28.84
CA LEU A 113 -7.77 -19.47 -27.85
C LEU A 113 -8.15 -18.67 -26.57
N ALA A 114 -8.48 -19.38 -25.50
CA ALA A 114 -8.72 -18.77 -24.20
C ALA A 114 -7.38 -18.57 -23.47
N GLN A 115 -7.16 -17.39 -22.89
CA GLN A 115 -5.89 -16.99 -22.28
C GLN A 115 -6.03 -16.72 -20.77
N GLY A 116 -6.99 -15.89 -20.37
CA GLY A 116 -7.19 -15.49 -19.00
C GLY A 116 -8.60 -15.78 -18.48
N ILE A 117 -8.73 -15.99 -17.20
CA ILE A 117 -10.00 -16.18 -16.49
C ILE A 117 -9.96 -15.45 -15.15
N ASN A 118 -11.04 -14.74 -14.78
CA ASN A 118 -11.15 -14.11 -13.48
C ASN A 118 -11.96 -14.96 -12.47
N SER A 119 -12.03 -14.48 -11.23
CA SER A 119 -12.75 -15.15 -10.12
C SER A 119 -14.25 -15.34 -10.37
N SER A 120 -14.86 -14.53 -11.24
CA SER A 120 -16.28 -14.64 -11.66
C SER A 120 -16.49 -15.62 -12.82
N GLY A 121 -15.44 -16.27 -13.32
CA GLY A 121 -15.51 -17.18 -14.46
C GLY A 121 -15.64 -16.50 -15.82
N VAL A 122 -15.39 -15.20 -15.91
CA VAL A 122 -15.30 -14.49 -17.19
C VAL A 122 -13.95 -14.81 -17.83
N VAL A 123 -13.99 -15.24 -19.09
CA VAL A 123 -12.81 -15.65 -19.85
C VAL A 123 -12.48 -14.63 -20.92
N VAL A 124 -11.20 -14.36 -21.11
CA VAL A 124 -10.68 -13.56 -22.21
C VAL A 124 -9.70 -14.36 -23.06
N GLY A 125 -9.54 -13.93 -24.28
CA GLY A 125 -8.63 -14.54 -25.23
C GLY A 125 -8.81 -13.92 -26.61
N TYR A 126 -8.44 -14.64 -27.64
CA TYR A 126 -8.61 -14.19 -29.02
C TYR A 126 -9.03 -15.31 -29.94
N TYR A 127 -9.62 -14.94 -31.07
CA TYR A 127 -9.92 -15.86 -32.18
C TYR A 127 -9.30 -15.35 -33.47
N THR A 128 -9.03 -16.25 -34.38
CA THR A 128 -8.56 -15.90 -35.71
C THR A 128 -9.75 -15.88 -36.69
N GLY A 129 -10.12 -14.68 -37.12
CA GLY A 129 -11.15 -14.45 -38.12
C GLY A 129 -10.57 -14.35 -39.53
N ILE A 130 -11.44 -14.17 -40.54
CA ILE A 130 -11.04 -13.99 -41.95
C ILE A 130 -10.19 -12.73 -42.12
N SER A 131 -10.40 -11.71 -41.30
CA SER A 131 -9.73 -10.40 -41.36
C SER A 131 -8.69 -10.19 -40.27
N GLY A 132 -8.07 -11.25 -39.76
CA GLY A 132 -7.07 -11.18 -38.70
C GLY A 132 -7.59 -11.63 -37.34
N ARG A 133 -6.79 -11.37 -36.26
CA ARG A 133 -7.11 -11.78 -34.90
C ARG A 133 -7.92 -10.70 -34.19
N ARG A 134 -8.88 -11.16 -33.39
CA ARG A 134 -9.73 -10.30 -32.55
C ARG A 134 -9.76 -10.85 -31.13
N GLY A 135 -9.66 -9.97 -30.17
CA GLY A 135 -9.90 -10.32 -28.77
C GLY A 135 -11.37 -10.68 -28.52
N PHE A 136 -11.63 -11.46 -27.50
CA PHE A 136 -12.98 -11.74 -27.04
C PHE A 136 -13.08 -11.69 -25.51
N ILE A 137 -14.29 -11.42 -25.04
CA ILE A 137 -14.74 -11.66 -23.67
C ILE A 137 -15.82 -12.74 -23.76
N TYR A 138 -15.68 -13.81 -23.00
CA TYR A 138 -16.74 -14.81 -22.81
C TYR A 138 -17.26 -14.70 -21.38
N ASN A 139 -18.55 -14.36 -21.26
CA ASN A 139 -19.23 -14.29 -19.97
C ASN A 139 -20.34 -15.35 -19.92
N PRO A 140 -20.17 -16.45 -19.16
CA PRO A 140 -21.13 -17.57 -19.15
C PRO A 140 -22.50 -17.20 -18.61
N THR A 141 -22.62 -16.09 -17.87
CA THR A 141 -23.90 -15.63 -17.29
C THR A 141 -24.66 -14.65 -18.19
N SER A 142 -24.07 -14.22 -19.31
CA SER A 142 -24.68 -13.30 -20.25
C SER A 142 -25.59 -14.02 -21.26
N GLY A 143 -26.69 -13.38 -21.66
CA GLY A 143 -27.54 -13.87 -22.74
C GLY A 143 -26.87 -13.89 -24.13
N ALA A 144 -25.78 -13.12 -24.30
CA ALA A 144 -24.86 -13.14 -25.44
C ALA A 144 -23.45 -13.35 -24.89
N PRO A 145 -22.98 -14.61 -24.77
CA PRO A 145 -21.79 -14.90 -23.98
C PRO A 145 -20.49 -14.35 -24.58
N TYR A 146 -20.43 -14.12 -25.90
CA TYR A 146 -19.23 -13.59 -26.56
C TYR A 146 -19.38 -12.11 -26.91
N THR A 147 -18.35 -11.33 -26.56
CA THR A 147 -18.18 -9.94 -26.99
C THR A 147 -16.81 -9.78 -27.65
N THR A 148 -16.78 -9.26 -28.87
CA THR A 148 -15.52 -9.01 -29.58
C THR A 148 -14.82 -7.77 -29.06
N LEU A 149 -13.51 -7.88 -28.83
CA LEU A 149 -12.61 -6.78 -28.52
C LEU A 149 -11.74 -6.44 -29.73
N THR A 150 -11.73 -5.16 -30.10
CA THR A 150 -10.86 -4.64 -31.17
C THR A 150 -10.35 -3.29 -30.71
N ASP A 151 -9.03 -3.17 -30.52
CA ASP A 151 -8.43 -1.88 -30.17
C ASP A 151 -8.58 -0.92 -31.36
N PRO A 152 -9.10 0.30 -31.15
CA PRO A 152 -9.31 1.26 -32.23
C PRO A 152 -8.01 1.73 -32.90
N ASN A 153 -6.86 1.56 -32.24
CA ASN A 153 -5.54 1.91 -32.78
C ASN A 153 -4.89 0.75 -33.56
N ALA A 154 -5.49 -0.45 -33.59
CA ALA A 154 -4.99 -1.59 -34.36
C ALA A 154 -5.08 -1.29 -35.85
N THR A 155 -3.93 -1.10 -36.51
CA THR A 155 -3.83 -0.66 -37.92
C THR A 155 -2.92 -1.55 -38.79
N GLY A 156 -2.54 -2.75 -38.31
CA GLY A 156 -1.70 -3.70 -39.02
C GLY A 156 -2.32 -4.25 -40.33
N LEU A 157 -1.58 -5.08 -41.01
CA LEU A 157 -2.06 -5.75 -42.23
C LEU A 157 -3.34 -6.54 -41.94
N GLY A 158 -4.41 -6.27 -42.70
CA GLY A 158 -5.71 -6.91 -42.49
C GLY A 158 -6.66 -6.16 -41.55
N GLY A 159 -6.31 -4.92 -41.12
CA GLY A 159 -7.14 -4.10 -40.21
C GLY A 159 -6.68 -4.14 -38.78
N GLY A 160 -5.45 -4.61 -38.54
CA GLY A 160 -4.83 -4.73 -37.20
C GLY A 160 -5.36 -5.92 -36.40
N ASP A 161 -4.50 -6.53 -35.64
CA ASP A 161 -4.84 -7.63 -34.74
C ASP A 161 -4.93 -7.14 -33.29
N THR A 162 -5.83 -7.72 -32.52
CA THR A 162 -5.98 -7.48 -31.08
C THR A 162 -5.98 -8.81 -30.31
N TRP A 163 -5.13 -8.93 -29.31
CA TRP A 163 -5.02 -10.08 -28.44
C TRP A 163 -5.38 -9.67 -27.00
N ALA A 164 -6.40 -10.28 -26.43
CA ALA A 164 -6.70 -10.14 -25.00
C ALA A 164 -6.06 -11.31 -24.27
N GLU A 165 -5.25 -11.03 -23.26
CA GLU A 165 -4.40 -12.02 -22.60
C GLU A 165 -4.79 -12.24 -21.13
N GLY A 166 -4.91 -11.19 -20.33
CA GLY A 166 -5.20 -11.24 -18.90
C GLY A 166 -6.45 -10.46 -18.51
N ILE A 167 -7.10 -10.90 -17.43
CA ILE A 167 -8.27 -10.25 -16.84
C ILE A 167 -8.22 -10.36 -15.31
N ASN A 168 -8.54 -9.27 -14.61
CA ASN A 168 -8.66 -9.28 -13.15
C ASN A 168 -10.12 -9.38 -12.67
N SER A 169 -10.32 -9.41 -11.34
CA SER A 169 -11.67 -9.56 -10.74
C SER A 169 -12.58 -8.36 -11.00
N SER A 170 -12.05 -7.16 -11.18
CA SER A 170 -12.80 -5.96 -11.55
C SER A 170 -13.18 -5.91 -13.05
N GLY A 171 -12.70 -6.86 -13.85
CA GLY A 171 -12.96 -6.95 -15.28
C GLY A 171 -12.03 -6.09 -16.14
N LEU A 172 -10.95 -5.53 -15.59
CA LEU A 172 -9.90 -4.90 -16.38
C LEU A 172 -9.17 -5.95 -17.20
N ILE A 173 -8.95 -5.67 -18.47
CA ILE A 173 -8.35 -6.61 -19.41
C ILE A 173 -7.08 -6.02 -19.98
N VAL A 174 -6.01 -6.81 -19.98
CA VAL A 174 -4.74 -6.46 -20.62
C VAL A 174 -4.47 -7.34 -21.83
N GLY A 175 -3.65 -6.82 -22.73
CA GLY A 175 -3.24 -7.50 -23.92
C GLY A 175 -2.40 -6.59 -24.82
N TYR A 176 -2.38 -6.89 -26.09
CA TYR A 176 -1.63 -6.07 -27.05
C TYR A 176 -2.34 -6.03 -28.41
N TYR A 177 -2.00 -5.03 -29.20
CA TYR A 177 -2.50 -4.86 -30.57
C TYR A 177 -1.35 -4.60 -31.54
N SER A 178 -1.57 -4.87 -32.82
CA SER A 178 -0.58 -4.63 -33.85
C SER A 178 -0.86 -3.36 -34.65
N THR A 179 0.21 -2.65 -34.99
CA THR A 179 0.22 -1.57 -35.96
C THR A 179 1.11 -1.94 -37.17
N THR A 180 1.27 -1.02 -38.11
CA THR A 180 2.24 -1.18 -39.20
C THR A 180 3.70 -1.09 -38.72
N PHE A 181 3.93 -0.60 -37.52
CA PHE A 181 5.27 -0.32 -36.98
C PHE A 181 5.68 -1.22 -35.82
N GLY A 182 4.73 -1.86 -35.13
CA GLY A 182 5.06 -2.68 -33.97
C GLY A 182 3.85 -3.27 -33.26
N TYR A 183 4.10 -3.67 -32.01
CA TYR A 183 3.10 -4.15 -31.08
C TYR A 183 3.04 -3.24 -29.88
N HIS A 184 1.83 -2.93 -29.42
CA HIS A 184 1.56 -2.00 -28.34
C HIS A 184 0.69 -2.66 -27.27
N GLY A 185 1.04 -2.49 -26.00
CA GLY A 185 0.24 -2.97 -24.90
C GLY A 185 -1.02 -2.14 -24.70
N PHE A 186 -2.10 -2.76 -24.25
CA PHE A 186 -3.32 -2.05 -23.87
C PHE A 186 -3.89 -2.50 -22.55
N LEU A 187 -4.56 -1.57 -21.87
CA LEU A 187 -5.48 -1.81 -20.77
C LEU A 187 -6.89 -1.40 -21.24
N TYR A 188 -7.83 -2.35 -21.21
CA TYR A 188 -9.23 -2.14 -21.52
C TYR A 188 -10.06 -2.09 -20.25
N ASN A 189 -10.88 -1.03 -20.09
CA ASN A 189 -11.76 -0.86 -18.95
C ASN A 189 -13.24 -0.89 -19.38
N PRO A 190 -13.97 -2.00 -19.14
CA PRO A 190 -15.39 -2.10 -19.50
C PRO A 190 -16.28 -1.15 -18.72
N SER A 191 -15.92 -0.80 -17.47
CA SER A 191 -16.71 0.08 -16.59
C SER A 191 -16.63 1.54 -17.01
N ASN A 192 -15.61 1.93 -17.78
CA ASN A 192 -15.44 3.28 -18.31
C ASN A 192 -15.85 3.37 -19.80
N GLY A 193 -17.04 2.87 -20.13
CA GLY A 193 -17.58 2.91 -21.48
C GLY A 193 -16.82 2.07 -22.51
N GLY A 194 -15.99 1.10 -22.07
CA GLY A 194 -15.16 0.27 -22.94
C GLY A 194 -13.94 1.01 -23.50
N SER A 195 -13.27 1.81 -22.65
CA SER A 195 -12.09 2.58 -23.04
C SER A 195 -10.82 1.73 -23.11
N TYR A 196 -9.97 2.05 -24.09
CA TYR A 196 -8.63 1.50 -24.23
C TYR A 196 -7.59 2.55 -23.83
N THR A 197 -6.58 2.13 -23.06
CA THR A 197 -5.40 2.92 -22.73
C THR A 197 -4.17 2.19 -23.20
N THR A 198 -3.34 2.82 -24.01
CA THR A 198 -2.06 2.24 -24.46
C THR A 198 -1.04 2.32 -23.33
N ILE A 199 -0.35 1.21 -23.08
CA ILE A 199 0.75 1.10 -22.10
C ILE A 199 1.95 0.52 -22.84
N ASP A 200 2.92 1.38 -23.13
CA ASP A 200 4.15 1.00 -23.83
C ASP A 200 5.37 1.26 -22.96
N TYR A 201 6.33 0.35 -23.01
CA TYR A 201 7.63 0.56 -22.41
C TYR A 201 8.34 1.75 -23.09
N PRO A 202 8.87 2.72 -22.32
CA PRO A 202 9.51 3.90 -22.88
C PRO A 202 10.85 3.53 -23.52
N THR A 203 10.86 3.32 -24.85
CA THR A 203 12.08 3.06 -25.63
C THR A 203 12.53 4.30 -26.41
N THR A 204 13.83 4.45 -26.57
CA THR A 204 14.42 5.49 -27.42
C THR A 204 14.58 5.02 -28.86
N ASN A 205 14.31 3.75 -29.16
CA ASN A 205 14.42 3.16 -30.50
C ASN A 205 13.03 2.91 -31.10
N PRO A 206 12.51 3.78 -31.96
CA PRO A 206 11.16 3.63 -32.52
C PRO A 206 11.00 2.41 -33.47
N LEU A 207 12.09 1.76 -33.86
CA LEU A 207 12.05 0.51 -34.65
C LEU A 207 11.97 -0.75 -33.77
N ALA A 208 12.11 -0.60 -32.46
CA ALA A 208 12.03 -1.68 -31.47
C ALA A 208 10.76 -1.59 -30.60
N GLU A 209 9.77 -0.77 -30.97
CA GLU A 209 8.52 -0.60 -30.23
C GLU A 209 7.70 -1.89 -30.22
N ARG A 210 7.93 -2.71 -29.20
CA ARG A 210 7.17 -3.94 -28.95
C ARG A 210 6.94 -4.08 -27.47
N THR A 211 5.72 -3.81 -27.06
CA THR A 211 5.25 -4.07 -25.70
C THR A 211 4.10 -5.05 -25.73
N PHE A 212 4.20 -6.09 -24.92
CA PHE A 212 3.20 -7.13 -24.77
C PHE A 212 2.79 -7.19 -23.29
N LEU A 213 1.49 -7.11 -22.99
CA LEU A 213 0.95 -7.27 -21.65
C LEU A 213 0.25 -8.63 -21.59
N TYR A 214 0.52 -9.42 -20.55
CA TYR A 214 0.02 -10.80 -20.43
C TYR A 214 -0.88 -11.00 -19.22
N GLY A 215 -0.43 -10.71 -18.01
CA GLY A 215 -1.18 -10.91 -16.77
C GLY A 215 -1.46 -9.60 -16.05
N ILE A 216 -2.57 -9.57 -15.33
CA ILE A 216 -2.96 -8.45 -14.46
C ILE A 216 -3.59 -8.99 -13.18
N ASN A 217 -3.19 -8.45 -12.01
CA ASN A 217 -3.82 -8.75 -10.73
C ASN A 217 -4.83 -7.67 -10.31
N ASP A 218 -5.48 -7.85 -9.15
CA ASP A 218 -6.51 -6.94 -8.66
C ASP A 218 -5.97 -5.60 -8.15
N ALA A 219 -4.69 -5.56 -7.79
CA ALA A 219 -3.98 -4.31 -7.48
C ALA A 219 -3.61 -3.50 -8.73
N GLY A 220 -3.89 -4.02 -9.94
CA GLY A 220 -3.56 -3.37 -11.21
C GLY A 220 -2.09 -3.52 -11.61
N GLN A 221 -1.33 -4.40 -10.96
CA GLN A 221 0.01 -4.76 -11.40
C GLN A 221 -0.09 -5.65 -12.64
N ILE A 222 0.73 -5.37 -13.64
CA ILE A 222 0.70 -6.02 -14.94
C ILE A 222 2.08 -6.63 -15.20
N VAL A 223 2.11 -7.89 -15.63
CA VAL A 223 3.32 -8.51 -16.17
C VAL A 223 3.28 -8.50 -17.69
N GLY A 224 4.47 -8.34 -18.29
CA GLY A 224 4.59 -8.28 -19.72
C GLY A 224 6.02 -8.37 -20.19
N GLN A 225 6.19 -8.11 -21.50
CA GLN A 225 7.49 -8.11 -22.17
C GLN A 225 7.65 -6.87 -23.05
N TYR A 226 8.89 -6.42 -23.19
CA TYR A 226 9.25 -5.38 -24.16
C TYR A 226 10.51 -5.78 -24.93
N ASN A 227 10.71 -5.17 -26.08
CA ASN A 227 11.94 -5.29 -26.85
C ASN A 227 12.57 -3.90 -26.98
N ASP A 228 13.82 -3.75 -26.58
CA ASP A 228 14.56 -2.49 -26.66
C ASP A 228 15.60 -2.47 -27.80
N GLY A 229 15.65 -3.54 -28.59
CA GLY A 229 16.62 -3.74 -29.67
C GLY A 229 17.84 -4.57 -29.24
N THR A 230 18.00 -4.85 -27.93
CA THR A 230 19.02 -5.79 -27.41
C THR A 230 18.45 -7.19 -27.20
N GLY A 231 17.12 -7.29 -26.95
CA GLY A 231 16.42 -8.54 -26.73
C GLY A 231 14.99 -8.33 -26.21
N LEU A 232 14.32 -9.42 -25.87
CA LEU A 232 13.08 -9.40 -25.12
C LEU A 232 13.39 -9.39 -23.63
N HIS A 233 12.73 -8.53 -22.89
CA HIS A 233 12.87 -8.33 -21.46
C HIS A 233 11.51 -8.45 -20.79
N SER A 234 11.44 -9.11 -19.65
CA SER A 234 10.24 -9.22 -18.85
C SER A 234 10.15 -8.10 -17.81
N PHE A 235 8.94 -7.62 -17.54
CA PHE A 235 8.72 -6.54 -16.57
C PHE A 235 7.45 -6.75 -15.76
N ILE A 236 7.41 -6.07 -14.62
CA ILE A 236 6.18 -5.72 -13.90
C ILE A 236 5.94 -4.23 -14.09
N TYR A 237 4.73 -3.88 -14.54
CA TYR A 237 4.25 -2.50 -14.59
C TYR A 237 3.29 -2.25 -13.43
N SER A 238 3.55 -1.21 -12.66
CA SER A 238 2.69 -0.79 -11.56
C SER A 238 2.69 0.74 -11.49
N ASN A 239 1.51 1.34 -11.50
CA ASN A 239 1.32 2.79 -11.32
C ASN A 239 2.25 3.67 -12.18
N GLY A 240 2.42 3.33 -13.46
CA GLY A 240 3.27 4.10 -14.38
C GLY A 240 4.74 3.70 -14.40
N THR A 241 5.16 2.76 -13.55
CA THR A 241 6.56 2.33 -13.43
C THR A 241 6.75 0.94 -14.00
N PHE A 242 7.78 0.77 -14.83
CA PHE A 242 8.25 -0.51 -15.34
C PHE A 242 9.45 -0.98 -14.52
N THR A 243 9.34 -2.16 -13.93
CA THR A 243 10.44 -2.83 -13.20
C THR A 243 10.86 -4.06 -13.98
N ASN A 244 12.11 -4.11 -14.42
CA ASN A 244 12.67 -5.29 -15.10
C ASN A 244 12.78 -6.45 -14.09
N ILE A 245 12.40 -7.66 -14.55
CA ILE A 245 12.40 -8.89 -13.75
C ILE A 245 13.12 -10.05 -14.45
N ASP A 246 14.03 -9.75 -15.36
CA ASP A 246 14.81 -10.79 -16.02
C ASP A 246 15.71 -11.53 -15.03
N ASP A 247 15.87 -12.83 -15.25
CA ASP A 247 16.90 -13.60 -14.58
C ASP A 247 18.27 -13.04 -15.00
N THR A 248 19.12 -12.81 -14.01
CA THR A 248 20.47 -12.25 -14.21
C THR A 248 21.52 -13.31 -14.59
N ALA A 249 21.13 -14.58 -14.69
CA ALA A 249 22.05 -15.65 -15.10
C ALA A 249 22.49 -15.43 -16.57
N PRO A 250 23.77 -15.69 -16.89
CA PRO A 250 24.27 -15.50 -18.24
C PRO A 250 23.54 -16.35 -19.27
N ASN A 251 23.19 -15.75 -20.42
CA ASN A 251 22.49 -16.38 -21.54
C ASN A 251 21.08 -16.91 -21.20
N THR A 252 20.42 -16.31 -20.22
CA THR A 252 19.04 -16.61 -19.83
C THR A 252 18.09 -15.58 -20.46
N GLN A 253 17.00 -16.05 -21.03
CA GLN A 253 15.89 -15.21 -21.47
C GLN A 253 14.65 -15.53 -20.64
N THR A 254 14.05 -14.51 -20.05
CA THR A 254 12.90 -14.62 -19.15
C THR A 254 11.61 -14.27 -19.87
N PHE A 255 10.55 -15.06 -19.65
CA PHE A 255 9.23 -14.90 -20.21
C PHE A 255 8.18 -14.95 -19.09
N ALA A 256 7.76 -13.79 -18.58
CA ALA A 256 6.75 -13.67 -17.54
C ALA A 256 5.34 -13.56 -18.15
N TYR A 257 4.39 -14.31 -17.61
CA TYR A 257 3.01 -14.39 -18.13
C TYR A 257 1.94 -14.16 -17.08
N GLY A 258 2.01 -14.83 -15.93
CA GLY A 258 1.01 -14.75 -14.87
C GLY A 258 1.48 -13.91 -13.70
N ILE A 259 0.54 -13.23 -13.04
CA ILE A 259 0.73 -12.55 -11.76
C ILE A 259 -0.53 -12.74 -10.91
N ASN A 260 -0.35 -13.10 -9.63
CA ASN A 260 -1.44 -13.23 -8.66
C ASN A 260 -1.56 -12.00 -7.75
N ASN A 261 -2.50 -12.02 -6.82
CA ASN A 261 -2.73 -10.90 -5.90
C ASN A 261 -1.66 -10.78 -4.80
N ASN A 262 -0.85 -11.82 -4.56
CA ASN A 262 0.33 -11.77 -3.69
C ASN A 262 1.54 -11.11 -4.39
N GLY A 263 1.45 -10.82 -5.68
CA GLY A 263 2.55 -10.34 -6.50
C GLY A 263 3.50 -11.44 -6.98
N ASP A 264 3.13 -12.73 -6.78
CA ASP A 264 3.90 -13.84 -7.32
C ASP A 264 3.75 -13.86 -8.84
N VAL A 265 4.83 -14.12 -9.54
CA VAL A 265 4.87 -14.16 -11.00
C VAL A 265 5.25 -15.56 -11.49
N SER A 266 4.56 -16.03 -12.53
CA SER A 266 4.87 -17.28 -13.21
C SER A 266 5.25 -17.05 -14.67
N GLY A 267 6.03 -17.98 -15.19
CA GLY A 267 6.48 -17.94 -16.57
C GLY A 267 7.48 -19.04 -16.86
N TYR A 268 8.31 -18.84 -17.88
CA TYR A 268 9.40 -19.75 -18.17
C TYR A 268 10.67 -18.98 -18.55
N VAL A 269 11.80 -19.64 -18.37
CA VAL A 269 13.10 -19.17 -18.85
C VAL A 269 13.63 -20.09 -19.93
N GLU A 270 14.38 -19.53 -20.87
CA GLU A 270 15.15 -20.27 -21.85
C GLU A 270 16.63 -19.99 -21.61
N ASP A 271 17.42 -21.04 -21.37
CA ASP A 271 18.84 -20.95 -21.12
C ASP A 271 19.65 -21.97 -21.96
N GLY A 272 20.93 -22.14 -21.65
CA GLY A 272 21.80 -23.11 -22.34
C GLY A 272 21.45 -24.58 -22.11
N THR A 273 20.55 -24.89 -21.14
CA THR A 273 20.14 -26.25 -20.79
C THR A 273 18.75 -26.60 -21.33
N GLY A 274 17.89 -25.60 -21.58
CA GLY A 274 16.55 -25.83 -22.12
C GLY A 274 15.55 -24.74 -21.77
N THR A 275 14.29 -25.16 -21.71
CA THR A 275 13.15 -24.32 -21.28
C THR A 275 12.63 -24.84 -19.94
N HIS A 276 12.62 -23.98 -18.95
CA HIS A 276 12.26 -24.31 -17.56
C HIS A 276 11.13 -23.43 -17.11
N GLY A 277 10.09 -24.00 -16.52
CA GLY A 277 9.08 -23.23 -15.81
C GLY A 277 9.70 -22.51 -14.62
N PHE A 278 9.23 -21.31 -14.32
CA PHE A 278 9.58 -20.61 -13.10
C PHE A 278 8.35 -20.06 -12.41
N PHE A 279 8.49 -19.89 -11.12
CA PHE A 279 7.73 -18.89 -10.37
C PHE A 279 8.70 -18.07 -9.52
N MET A 280 8.36 -16.83 -9.32
CA MET A 280 9.08 -15.96 -8.42
C MET A 280 8.12 -15.30 -7.47
N VAL A 281 8.55 -15.20 -6.22
CA VAL A 281 7.80 -14.53 -5.16
C VAL A 281 8.52 -13.25 -4.78
N PRO A 282 7.80 -12.16 -4.46
CA PRO A 282 8.43 -10.99 -3.88
C PRO A 282 9.25 -11.42 -2.66
N SER A 283 10.52 -11.05 -2.64
CA SER A 283 11.33 -11.29 -1.44
C SER A 283 10.75 -10.43 -0.32
N ALA A 284 10.40 -11.05 0.78
CA ALA A 284 10.07 -10.31 1.99
C ALA A 284 11.25 -9.44 2.39
N ASN A 285 10.98 -8.23 2.88
CA ASN A 285 12.02 -7.42 3.50
C ASN A 285 12.58 -8.20 4.70
N PRO A 286 13.86 -8.11 4.98
CA PRO A 286 14.40 -8.73 6.18
C PRO A 286 13.83 -8.05 7.44
N PRO A 287 13.84 -8.76 8.59
CA PRO A 287 13.47 -8.13 9.86
C PRO A 287 14.42 -6.98 10.17
N SER A 288 13.95 -6.07 11.02
CA SER A 288 14.72 -4.91 11.45
C SER A 288 16.11 -5.31 11.95
N PRO A 289 17.16 -4.58 11.56
CA PRO A 289 18.54 -4.84 12.03
C PRO A 289 18.65 -4.77 13.55
N ALA A 290 19.60 -5.51 14.11
CA ALA A 290 19.89 -5.42 15.54
C ALA A 290 20.25 -3.98 15.92
N GLY A 291 19.61 -3.44 16.95
CA GLY A 291 19.81 -2.07 17.42
C GLY A 291 18.80 -1.06 16.87
N THR A 292 17.82 -1.50 16.07
CA THR A 292 16.67 -0.68 15.73
C THR A 292 15.88 -0.34 17.00
N THR A 293 15.50 0.90 17.14
CA THR A 293 14.73 1.41 18.29
C THR A 293 13.51 2.21 17.85
N ALA A 294 13.50 2.64 16.59
CA ALA A 294 12.37 3.34 15.99
C ALA A 294 12.29 3.05 14.49
N ASP A 295 11.08 3.14 13.95
CA ASP A 295 10.81 3.15 12.52
C ASP A 295 10.35 4.53 12.08
N MET A 296 10.73 4.92 10.87
CA MET A 296 10.23 6.10 10.18
C MET A 296 9.57 5.69 8.89
N ILE A 297 8.33 6.12 8.67
CA ILE A 297 7.67 5.92 7.38
C ILE A 297 7.67 7.22 6.58
N LEU A 298 8.05 7.10 5.32
CA LEU A 298 7.97 8.15 4.31
C LEU A 298 6.95 7.78 3.24
N ARG A 299 6.28 8.78 2.68
CA ARG A 299 5.34 8.67 1.58
C ARG A 299 5.75 9.56 0.42
N GLY A 300 5.77 9.01 -0.78
CA GLY A 300 5.96 9.78 -2.01
C GLY A 300 4.82 10.78 -2.22
N SER A 301 5.17 12.04 -2.44
CA SER A 301 4.22 13.13 -2.64
C SER A 301 3.37 12.94 -3.90
N ASN A 302 2.09 13.28 -3.84
CA ASN A 302 1.19 13.26 -5.01
C ASN A 302 1.58 14.26 -6.10
N THR A 303 2.45 15.22 -5.78
CA THR A 303 2.96 16.23 -6.73
C THR A 303 4.31 15.84 -7.34
N SER A 304 4.90 14.73 -6.89
CA SER A 304 6.14 14.18 -7.44
C SER A 304 5.88 13.45 -8.76
N SER A 305 6.96 12.98 -9.39
CA SER A 305 6.84 12.13 -10.58
C SER A 305 5.94 10.93 -10.29
N ALA A 306 5.26 10.40 -11.31
CA ALA A 306 4.41 9.21 -11.17
C ALA A 306 5.15 8.00 -10.56
N VAL A 307 6.47 8.03 -10.55
CA VAL A 307 7.33 6.96 -10.02
C VAL A 307 7.28 6.85 -8.49
N VAL A 308 7.08 7.95 -7.76
CA VAL A 308 7.10 7.93 -6.27
C VAL A 308 5.77 8.33 -5.63
N ALA A 309 4.82 8.84 -6.42
CA ALA A 309 3.53 9.26 -5.89
C ALA A 309 2.76 8.09 -5.25
N GLY A 310 2.43 8.23 -3.97
CA GLY A 310 1.72 7.20 -3.21
C GLY A 310 2.56 6.00 -2.77
N HIS A 311 3.86 5.97 -3.06
CA HIS A 311 4.78 4.96 -2.53
C HIS A 311 5.05 5.19 -1.05
N TYR A 312 5.23 4.10 -0.31
CA TYR A 312 5.63 4.11 1.09
C TYR A 312 6.96 3.39 1.27
N GLU A 313 7.81 3.95 2.10
CA GLU A 313 9.08 3.36 2.53
C GLU A 313 9.16 3.39 4.05
N ILE A 314 9.71 2.32 4.64
CA ILE A 314 10.03 2.21 6.06
C ILE A 314 11.53 2.26 6.25
N TYR A 315 11.98 2.97 7.27
CA TYR A 315 13.38 3.11 7.64
C TYR A 315 13.56 2.72 9.09
N ASP A 316 14.36 1.69 9.32
CA ASP A 316 14.82 1.27 10.64
C ASP A 316 15.84 2.28 11.18
N ILE A 317 15.62 2.77 12.39
CA ILE A 317 16.46 3.79 13.01
C ILE A 317 16.94 3.30 14.38
N GLY A 318 18.20 3.58 14.69
CA GLY A 318 18.77 3.30 16.00
C GLY A 318 20.10 4.01 16.18
N SER A 319 20.44 4.35 17.43
CA SER A 319 21.68 5.07 17.76
C SER A 319 21.89 6.33 16.90
N ASN A 320 20.84 7.09 16.68
CA ASN A 320 20.83 8.32 15.88
C ASN A 320 21.24 8.12 14.40
N ALA A 321 20.99 6.95 13.83
CA ALA A 321 21.31 6.64 12.45
C ALA A 321 20.19 5.83 11.76
N ILE A 322 20.03 6.00 10.46
CA ILE A 322 19.26 5.07 9.64
C ILE A 322 20.10 3.81 9.47
N LEU A 323 19.58 2.67 9.91
CA LEU A 323 20.23 1.36 9.84
C LEU A 323 19.89 0.63 8.55
N ALA A 324 18.64 0.76 8.09
CA ALA A 324 18.16 0.16 6.84
C ALA A 324 16.94 0.92 6.31
N GLY A 325 16.55 0.65 5.08
CA GLY A 325 15.34 1.21 4.47
C GLY A 325 14.76 0.24 3.45
N TYR A 326 13.43 0.10 3.42
CA TYR A 326 12.72 -0.86 2.60
C TYR A 326 11.45 -0.28 2.01
N SER A 327 11.07 -0.75 0.82
CA SER A 327 9.81 -0.39 0.20
C SER A 327 8.67 -1.18 0.81
N LEU A 328 7.58 -0.49 1.15
CA LEU A 328 6.30 -1.10 1.55
C LEU A 328 5.31 -1.17 0.38
N GLY A 329 5.69 -0.64 -0.81
CA GLY A 329 4.80 -0.61 -1.97
C GLY A 329 4.07 0.72 -2.13
N ALA A 330 3.00 0.73 -2.93
CA ALA A 330 2.25 1.92 -3.26
C ALA A 330 0.76 1.76 -2.91
N VAL A 331 0.18 2.82 -2.36
CA VAL A 331 -1.26 2.96 -2.13
C VAL A 331 -1.76 4.13 -2.98
N GLY A 332 -3.01 4.09 -3.40
CA GLY A 332 -3.60 5.13 -4.24
C GLY A 332 -3.35 6.55 -3.73
N THR A 333 -3.19 7.50 -4.63
CA THR A 333 -2.83 8.89 -4.30
C THR A 333 -3.92 9.66 -3.52
N ASP A 334 -5.14 9.16 -3.47
CA ASP A 334 -6.26 9.65 -2.68
C ASP A 334 -6.21 9.20 -1.21
N TRP A 335 -5.30 8.31 -0.85
CA TRP A 335 -5.04 7.90 0.53
C TRP A 335 -3.97 8.77 1.17
N THR A 336 -4.24 9.28 2.35
CA THR A 336 -3.34 10.11 3.14
C THR A 336 -2.96 9.40 4.42
N PHE A 337 -1.71 9.57 4.82
CA PHE A 337 -1.21 9.04 6.08
C PHE A 337 -1.94 9.67 7.28
N VAL A 338 -2.30 8.86 8.26
CA VAL A 338 -2.92 9.31 9.51
C VAL A 338 -1.94 9.13 10.67
N THR A 339 -1.46 7.91 10.90
CA THR A 339 -0.57 7.60 12.02
C THR A 339 0.09 6.24 11.85
N LEU A 340 1.09 5.98 12.70
CA LEU A 340 1.57 4.65 13.07
C LEU A 340 1.07 4.25 14.45
N GLY A 341 0.92 2.96 14.69
CA GLY A 341 0.49 2.47 16.00
C GLY A 341 0.41 0.96 16.06
N GLY A 342 0.26 0.40 17.24
CA GLY A 342 -0.05 -1.02 17.46
C GLY A 342 -1.56 -1.23 17.47
N PHE A 343 -2.16 -1.38 16.31
CA PHE A 343 -3.59 -1.65 16.16
C PHE A 343 -3.90 -3.14 16.14
N PHE A 344 -2.90 -3.96 15.81
CA PHE A 344 -3.01 -5.40 15.73
C PHE A 344 -1.74 -6.09 16.26
N GLY A 345 -1.92 -7.21 16.96
CA GLY A 345 -0.79 -8.02 17.43
C GLY A 345 0.01 -7.37 18.56
N SER A 346 1.31 -7.62 18.55
CA SER A 346 2.26 -7.16 19.56
C SER A 346 3.33 -6.20 19.00
N ASP A 347 3.25 -5.85 17.73
CA ASP A 347 4.10 -4.82 17.13
C ASP A 347 3.50 -3.42 17.26
N THR A 348 4.27 -2.40 16.94
CA THR A 348 3.90 -1.00 17.15
C THR A 348 3.91 -0.17 15.88
N THR A 349 4.17 -0.81 14.74
CA THR A 349 4.46 -0.09 13.49
C THR A 349 3.31 -0.16 12.48
N ASP A 350 2.11 -0.61 12.87
CA ASP A 350 0.96 -0.61 11.98
C ASP A 350 0.65 0.79 11.45
N MET A 351 0.24 0.87 10.19
CA MET A 351 -0.04 2.12 9.52
C MET A 351 -1.55 2.30 9.31
N LEU A 352 -2.05 3.47 9.67
CA LEU A 352 -3.43 3.88 9.38
C LEU A 352 -3.45 4.96 8.31
N LEU A 353 -4.26 4.74 7.28
CA LEU A 353 -4.49 5.69 6.19
C LEU A 353 -5.95 6.15 6.17
N ARG A 354 -6.18 7.34 5.60
CA ARG A 354 -7.52 7.88 5.37
C ARG A 354 -7.69 8.30 3.92
N ASN A 355 -8.77 7.89 3.31
CA ASN A 355 -9.14 8.35 1.97
C ASN A 355 -9.64 9.80 2.01
N SER A 356 -9.00 10.68 1.26
CA SER A 356 -9.29 12.12 1.24
C SER A 356 -10.61 12.48 0.55
N SER A 357 -11.17 11.57 -0.25
CA SER A 357 -12.40 11.77 -1.01
C SER A 357 -13.63 11.20 -0.30
N THR A 358 -13.47 10.05 0.37
CA THR A 358 -14.59 9.33 1.00
C THR A 358 -14.61 9.44 2.52
N GLY A 359 -13.48 9.71 3.15
CA GLY A 359 -13.29 9.66 4.59
C GLY A 359 -13.13 8.24 5.16
N GLY A 360 -12.95 7.23 4.29
CA GLY A 360 -12.70 5.85 4.69
C GLY A 360 -11.33 5.70 5.33
N PHE A 361 -11.21 4.81 6.31
CA PHE A 361 -9.96 4.44 6.96
C PHE A 361 -9.56 3.02 6.58
N GLU A 362 -8.27 2.82 6.28
CA GLU A 362 -7.64 1.51 6.09
C GLU A 362 -6.43 1.38 7.00
N PHE A 363 -6.30 0.21 7.60
CA PHE A 363 -5.10 -0.17 8.35
C PHE A 363 -4.22 -1.09 7.50
N TYR A 364 -2.93 -1.07 7.80
CA TYR A 364 -1.90 -1.93 7.23
C TYR A 364 -1.04 -2.45 8.37
N ASP A 365 -1.13 -3.75 8.66
CA ASP A 365 -0.30 -4.39 9.66
C ASP A 365 1.11 -4.56 9.11
N ILE A 366 2.10 -4.04 9.81
CA ILE A 366 3.50 -4.08 9.39
C ILE A 366 4.30 -4.90 10.39
N SER A 367 4.93 -5.94 9.95
CA SER A 367 5.82 -6.77 10.76
C SER A 367 7.08 -7.15 9.99
N ASN A 368 8.24 -7.05 10.65
CA ASN A 368 9.54 -7.28 10.01
C ASN A 368 9.69 -6.52 8.68
N ASN A 369 9.34 -5.24 8.67
CA ASN A 369 9.43 -4.35 7.50
C ASN A 369 8.56 -4.77 6.30
N ASN A 370 7.52 -5.57 6.52
CA ASN A 370 6.59 -6.02 5.49
C ASN A 370 5.15 -5.75 5.89
N ILE A 371 4.32 -5.38 4.93
CA ILE A 371 2.86 -5.39 5.13
C ILE A 371 2.42 -6.85 5.16
N THR A 372 1.87 -7.28 6.28
CA THR A 372 1.42 -8.66 6.50
C THR A 372 -0.09 -8.82 6.35
N ASN A 373 -0.83 -7.73 6.52
CA ASN A 373 -2.28 -7.70 6.36
C ASN A 373 -2.75 -6.27 6.08
N ALA A 374 -3.92 -6.12 5.49
CA ALA A 374 -4.57 -4.83 5.27
C ALA A 374 -6.09 -4.98 5.33
N GLY A 375 -6.79 -3.95 5.76
CA GLY A 375 -8.23 -4.01 5.80
C GLY A 375 -8.90 -2.66 6.04
N PHE A 376 -10.18 -2.62 5.70
CA PHE A 376 -11.00 -1.44 5.85
C PHE A 376 -11.56 -1.34 7.26
N LEU A 377 -11.29 -0.21 7.94
CA LEU A 377 -11.73 0.02 9.32
C LEU A 377 -13.14 0.64 9.40
N GLY A 378 -13.50 1.48 8.43
CA GLY A 378 -14.78 2.19 8.42
C GLY A 378 -14.70 3.56 7.75
N THR A 379 -15.80 4.28 7.71
CA THR A 379 -15.88 5.63 7.09
C THR A 379 -16.38 6.66 8.10
N VAL A 380 -15.69 7.79 8.18
CA VAL A 380 -16.10 8.95 8.97
C VAL A 380 -16.18 10.17 8.06
N GLY A 381 -17.18 11.02 8.23
CA GLY A 381 -17.38 12.21 7.41
C GLY A 381 -16.13 13.09 7.30
N LEU A 382 -15.92 13.74 6.17
CA LEU A 382 -14.74 14.58 5.91
C LEU A 382 -14.69 15.83 6.81
N ASP A 383 -15.79 16.18 7.45
CA ASP A 383 -15.89 17.24 8.46
C ASP A 383 -15.36 16.81 9.86
N TRP A 384 -14.96 15.56 10.01
CA TRP A 384 -14.29 15.05 11.20
C TRP A 384 -12.79 14.96 10.97
N GLN A 385 -12.03 15.56 11.86
CA GLN A 385 -10.58 15.56 11.84
C GLN A 385 -10.05 14.65 12.96
N VAL A 386 -9.09 13.78 12.63
CA VAL A 386 -8.37 13.00 13.64
C VAL A 386 -7.56 13.95 14.52
N MET A 387 -7.72 13.83 15.82
CA MET A 387 -6.97 14.60 16.82
C MET A 387 -5.80 13.79 17.37
N GLY A 388 -6.00 12.49 17.65
CA GLY A 388 -4.95 11.67 18.20
C GLY A 388 -5.43 10.26 18.52
N PHE A 389 -4.55 9.52 19.16
CA PHE A 389 -4.75 8.13 19.52
C PHE A 389 -4.33 7.91 20.97
N GLY A 390 -4.99 6.98 21.65
CA GLY A 390 -4.67 6.65 23.04
C GLY A 390 -5.59 5.57 23.59
N ASN A 391 -5.36 5.14 24.82
CA ASN A 391 -6.22 4.18 25.51
C ASN A 391 -7.36 4.92 26.24
N PHE A 392 -8.31 5.46 25.48
CA PHE A 392 -9.42 6.25 26.03
C PHE A 392 -10.52 5.38 26.65
N ALA A 393 -10.66 4.14 26.17
CA ALA A 393 -11.58 3.16 26.71
C ALA A 393 -11.07 2.52 28.03
N SER A 394 -9.82 2.80 28.44
CA SER A 394 -9.16 2.20 29.60
C SER A 394 -9.06 0.67 29.54
N ARG A 395 -8.98 0.09 28.32
CA ARG A 395 -8.91 -1.36 28.08
C ARG A 395 -7.55 -1.83 27.59
N GLY A 396 -6.58 -0.92 27.46
CA GLY A 396 -5.26 -1.22 26.88
C GLY A 396 -5.26 -1.32 25.35
N GLU A 397 -6.30 -0.79 24.70
CA GLU A 397 -6.47 -0.71 23.26
C GLU A 397 -5.95 0.64 22.74
N THR A 398 -5.75 0.74 21.42
CA THR A 398 -5.40 2.01 20.78
C THR A 398 -6.64 2.60 20.13
N ASP A 399 -7.28 3.54 20.81
CA ASP A 399 -8.50 4.21 20.37
C ASP A 399 -8.18 5.48 19.60
N MET A 400 -9.08 5.91 18.72
CA MET A 400 -8.95 7.11 17.89
C MET A 400 -9.91 8.19 18.38
N ILE A 401 -9.39 9.40 18.65
CA ILE A 401 -10.21 10.57 18.98
C ILE A 401 -10.32 11.51 17.78
N LEU A 402 -11.55 11.91 17.46
CA LEU A 402 -11.87 12.81 16.36
C LEU A 402 -12.65 14.04 16.83
N ARG A 403 -12.51 15.13 16.07
CA ARG A 403 -13.25 16.37 16.29
C ARG A 403 -13.94 16.83 15.01
N ASN A 404 -15.18 17.20 15.13
CA ASN A 404 -15.91 17.84 14.05
C ASN A 404 -15.47 19.30 13.88
N VAL A 405 -15.00 19.67 12.68
CA VAL A 405 -14.44 21.00 12.40
C VAL A 405 -15.51 22.11 12.33
N ASN A 406 -16.79 21.75 12.16
CA ASN A 406 -17.88 22.69 12.02
C ASN A 406 -18.52 23.08 13.35
N ASN A 407 -18.60 22.14 14.31
CA ASN A 407 -19.32 22.35 15.55
C ASN A 407 -18.49 22.05 16.81
N GLY A 408 -17.26 21.49 16.64
CA GLY A 408 -16.37 21.15 17.75
C GLY A 408 -16.76 19.89 18.52
N GLY A 409 -17.71 19.09 18.01
CA GLY A 409 -18.05 17.79 18.61
C GLY A 409 -16.84 16.87 18.68
N VAL A 410 -16.67 16.14 19.77
CA VAL A 410 -15.57 15.21 19.99
C VAL A 410 -16.13 13.79 20.16
N GLU A 411 -15.57 12.84 19.40
CA GLU A 411 -15.92 11.42 19.46
C GLU A 411 -14.68 10.56 19.62
N VAL A 412 -14.79 9.47 20.37
CA VAL A 412 -13.80 8.41 20.46
C VAL A 412 -14.34 7.17 19.74
N TYR A 413 -13.44 6.51 19.03
CA TYR A 413 -13.69 5.24 18.36
C TYR A 413 -12.73 4.19 18.94
N ASP A 414 -13.30 3.17 19.59
CA ASP A 414 -12.55 2.06 20.17
C ASP A 414 -12.10 1.14 19.03
N ILE A 415 -10.80 0.86 18.95
CA ILE A 415 -10.19 0.02 17.92
C ILE A 415 -9.53 -1.19 18.59
N ASN A 416 -9.93 -2.38 18.21
CA ASN A 416 -9.31 -3.62 18.68
C ASN A 416 -9.21 -4.63 17.54
N ASN A 417 -8.02 -5.23 17.37
CA ASN A 417 -7.75 -6.19 16.31
C ASN A 417 -8.25 -5.69 14.93
N ASN A 418 -7.90 -4.45 14.59
CA ASN A 418 -8.27 -3.82 13.31
C ASN A 418 -9.78 -3.69 13.08
N GLN A 419 -10.57 -3.65 14.11
CA GLN A 419 -12.01 -3.48 14.05
C GLN A 419 -12.48 -2.35 14.97
N LEU A 420 -13.50 -1.60 14.52
CA LEU A 420 -14.22 -0.69 15.38
C LEU A 420 -15.12 -1.50 16.31
N THR A 421 -14.83 -1.44 17.61
CA THR A 421 -15.57 -2.19 18.64
C THR A 421 -16.55 -1.34 19.40
N GLY A 422 -16.39 -0.02 19.34
CA GLY A 422 -17.27 0.95 19.99
C GLY A 422 -17.08 2.37 19.48
N ALA A 423 -17.97 3.25 19.86
CA ALA A 423 -17.87 4.68 19.66
C ALA A 423 -18.60 5.43 20.77
N ALA A 424 -18.07 6.57 21.20
CA ALA A 424 -18.66 7.40 22.22
C ALA A 424 -18.52 8.89 21.89
N TYR A 425 -19.63 9.62 21.98
CA TYR A 425 -19.62 11.06 21.92
C TYR A 425 -19.24 11.65 23.28
N MET A 426 -18.15 12.43 23.33
CA MET A 426 -17.62 12.99 24.57
C MET A 426 -18.07 14.42 24.85
N GLY A 427 -18.77 15.07 23.91
CA GLY A 427 -19.24 16.43 24.04
C GLY A 427 -18.67 17.38 23.00
N THR A 428 -18.65 18.68 23.31
CA THR A 428 -18.24 19.72 22.35
C THR A 428 -17.17 20.62 22.94
N VAL A 429 -16.10 20.83 22.19
CA VAL A 429 -15.04 21.78 22.51
C VAL A 429 -15.11 22.97 21.57
N GLY A 430 -14.97 24.18 22.07
CA GLY A 430 -15.04 25.41 21.28
C GLY A 430 -14.04 25.40 20.10
N LEU A 431 -14.43 25.96 18.96
CA LEU A 431 -13.61 25.94 17.73
C LEU A 431 -12.28 26.73 17.87
N ASN A 432 -12.18 27.59 18.87
CA ASN A 432 -10.93 28.30 19.21
C ASN A 432 -9.92 27.45 20.00
N TRP A 433 -10.26 26.22 20.36
CA TRP A 433 -9.33 25.29 20.98
C TRP A 433 -8.68 24.42 19.91
N GLN A 434 -7.37 24.32 19.96
CA GLN A 434 -6.55 23.50 19.07
C GLN A 434 -5.99 22.31 19.85
N PHE A 435 -5.95 21.17 19.19
CA PHE A 435 -5.33 19.98 19.75
C PHE A 435 -3.81 20.19 19.91
N SER A 436 -3.27 19.74 21.05
CA SER A 436 -1.86 19.87 21.41
C SER A 436 -1.25 18.59 21.96
N GLY A 437 -1.95 17.46 21.89
CA GLY A 437 -1.39 16.16 22.22
C GLY A 437 -2.29 15.27 23.07
N VAL A 438 -1.90 14.00 23.11
CA VAL A 438 -2.44 12.98 24.00
C VAL A 438 -1.29 12.48 24.89
N GLY A 439 -1.54 12.29 26.17
CA GLY A 439 -0.54 11.78 27.10
C GLY A 439 -1.13 11.52 28.48
N ASN A 440 -0.33 11.00 29.41
CA ASN A 440 -0.73 10.80 30.80
C ASN A 440 -0.40 12.07 31.62
N PHE A 441 -1.16 13.14 31.39
CA PHE A 441 -0.96 14.42 32.05
C PHE A 441 -1.52 14.44 33.49
N SER A 442 -2.54 13.62 33.75
CA SER A 442 -3.13 13.43 35.06
C SER A 442 -2.24 12.63 36.01
N GLY A 443 -1.32 11.82 35.48
CA GLY A 443 -0.52 10.87 36.27
C GLY A 443 -1.29 9.61 36.69
N LEU A 444 -2.52 9.42 36.17
CA LEU A 444 -3.37 8.28 36.55
C LEU A 444 -3.16 7.06 35.65
N GLY A 445 -2.28 7.17 34.63
CA GLY A 445 -2.01 6.09 33.67
C GLY A 445 -3.05 6.01 32.54
N GLU A 446 -3.85 7.05 32.39
CA GLU A 446 -4.89 7.18 31.35
C GLU A 446 -4.36 8.01 30.17
N SER A 447 -5.10 8.02 29.06
CA SER A 447 -4.79 8.88 27.91
C SER A 447 -5.60 10.16 27.99
N ASP A 448 -4.96 11.22 28.43
CA ASP A 448 -5.57 12.55 28.57
C ASP A 448 -5.35 13.37 27.29
N MET A 449 -6.24 14.32 27.04
CA MET A 449 -6.17 15.22 25.89
C MET A 449 -5.72 16.62 26.34
N LEU A 450 -4.68 17.15 25.70
CA LEU A 450 -4.23 18.53 25.89
C LEU A 450 -4.75 19.41 24.75
N LEU A 451 -5.37 20.52 25.10
CA LEU A 451 -5.84 21.54 24.19
C LEU A 451 -5.21 22.90 24.46
N ARG A 452 -5.04 23.70 23.41
CA ARG A 452 -4.56 25.08 23.48
C ARG A 452 -5.57 26.04 22.87
N ASN A 453 -5.85 27.10 23.56
CA ASN A 453 -6.71 28.17 23.05
C ASN A 453 -5.95 29.05 22.05
N ALA A 454 -6.43 29.12 20.83
CA ALA A 454 -5.80 29.88 19.74
C ALA A 454 -5.82 31.40 19.94
N ASN A 455 -6.74 31.92 20.79
CA ASN A 455 -6.91 33.35 20.97
C ASN A 455 -6.02 33.92 22.08
N ASN A 456 -5.74 33.11 23.13
CA ASN A 456 -5.04 33.60 24.30
C ASN A 456 -3.88 32.72 24.75
N GLY A 457 -3.69 31.53 24.13
CA GLY A 457 -2.62 30.60 24.47
C GLY A 457 -2.87 29.78 25.74
N GLY A 458 -4.09 29.81 26.28
CA GLY A 458 -4.44 29.00 27.45
C GLY A 458 -4.35 27.50 27.14
N LEU A 459 -3.84 26.72 28.09
CA LEU A 459 -3.72 25.28 28.02
C LEU A 459 -4.72 24.62 28.99
N GLU A 460 -5.44 23.63 28.49
CA GLU A 460 -6.33 22.79 29.30
C GLU A 460 -6.06 21.31 29.02
N VAL A 461 -6.04 20.52 30.08
CA VAL A 461 -5.99 19.06 30.07
C VAL A 461 -7.39 18.52 30.34
N TYR A 462 -7.77 17.51 29.62
CA TYR A 462 -9.00 16.75 29.79
C TYR A 462 -8.64 15.30 30.09
N ASP A 463 -8.92 14.87 31.33
CA ASP A 463 -8.70 13.50 31.78
C ASP A 463 -9.79 12.62 31.18
N ILE A 464 -9.43 11.54 30.49
CA ILE A 464 -10.36 10.68 29.78
C ILE A 464 -10.21 9.25 30.28
N ALA A 465 -11.30 8.68 30.76
CA ALA A 465 -11.37 7.28 31.15
C ALA A 465 -12.72 6.67 30.73
N ASN A 466 -12.71 5.41 30.28
CA ASN A 466 -13.90 4.71 29.84
C ASN A 466 -14.72 5.53 28.81
N ASN A 467 -14.03 6.18 27.88
CA ASN A 467 -14.60 7.04 26.82
C ASN A 467 -15.42 8.22 27.37
N GLN A 468 -15.07 8.73 28.53
CA GLN A 468 -15.71 9.88 29.15
C GLN A 468 -14.67 10.86 29.67
N ILE A 469 -14.94 12.16 29.54
CA ILE A 469 -14.16 13.16 30.22
C ILE A 469 -14.51 13.08 31.70
N THR A 470 -13.53 12.76 32.52
CA THR A 470 -13.69 12.60 33.98
C THR A 470 -13.34 13.86 34.75
N ASN A 471 -12.44 14.67 34.19
CA ASN A 471 -12.01 15.94 34.76
C ASN A 471 -11.50 16.88 33.67
N ALA A 472 -11.39 18.16 33.95
CA ALA A 472 -10.73 19.16 33.13
C ALA A 472 -10.00 20.18 33.99
N GLY A 473 -8.77 20.52 33.60
CA GLY A 473 -7.91 21.42 34.33
C GLY A 473 -7.22 22.44 33.46
N PHE A 474 -7.32 23.71 33.81
CA PHE A 474 -6.49 24.75 33.22
C PHE A 474 -5.10 24.69 33.82
N ILE A 475 -4.05 24.52 33.00
CA ILE A 475 -2.68 24.31 33.42
C ILE A 475 -1.78 25.52 33.22
N GLY A 476 -2.22 26.54 32.48
CA GLY A 476 -1.42 27.75 32.27
C GLY A 476 -1.68 28.44 30.93
N THR A 477 -0.87 29.46 30.65
CA THR A 477 -0.96 30.22 29.40
C THR A 477 0.42 30.36 28.77
N ILE A 478 0.52 30.10 27.47
CA ILE A 478 1.76 30.19 26.68
C ILE A 478 1.56 31.22 25.56
N GLY A 479 2.60 32.01 25.24
CA GLY A 479 2.54 32.99 24.19
C GLY A 479 2.08 32.44 22.85
N LEU A 480 1.38 33.23 22.06
CA LEU A 480 0.82 32.79 20.78
C LEU A 480 1.89 32.52 19.71
N ASP A 481 3.09 32.99 19.90
CA ASP A 481 4.27 32.73 19.08
C ASP A 481 4.91 31.35 19.35
N TRP A 482 4.44 30.63 20.36
CA TRP A 482 4.86 29.26 20.64
C TRP A 482 3.92 28.26 19.95
N GLN A 483 4.50 27.32 19.25
CA GLN A 483 3.80 26.26 18.53
C GLN A 483 4.07 24.91 19.17
N PHE A 484 3.08 24.03 19.13
CA PHE A 484 3.22 22.66 19.55
C PHE A 484 4.27 21.93 18.71
N SER A 485 5.15 21.17 19.38
CA SER A 485 6.21 20.37 18.78
C SER A 485 6.31 18.97 19.37
N GLY A 486 5.29 18.51 20.08
CA GLY A 486 5.20 17.14 20.53
C GLY A 486 5.04 16.99 22.04
N VAL A 487 4.77 15.78 22.44
CA VAL A 487 4.76 15.33 23.84
C VAL A 487 5.72 14.16 24.01
N GLY A 488 6.31 14.05 25.19
CA GLY A 488 7.27 12.99 25.50
C GLY A 488 7.65 13.03 26.97
N ASN A 489 8.47 12.09 27.41
CA ASN A 489 9.07 12.18 28.75
C ASN A 489 10.47 12.79 28.60
N PHE A 490 10.54 14.13 28.60
CA PHE A 490 11.80 14.86 28.42
C PHE A 490 12.50 15.12 29.78
N SER A 491 11.73 15.14 30.85
CA SER A 491 12.23 15.28 32.22
C SER A 491 12.98 14.03 32.71
N GLY A 492 12.65 12.85 32.14
CA GLY A 492 13.14 11.57 32.61
C GLY A 492 12.44 11.05 33.86
N VAL A 493 11.38 11.70 34.32
CA VAL A 493 10.58 11.23 35.47
C VAL A 493 9.59 10.16 34.97
N PRO A 494 9.64 8.93 35.47
CA PRO A 494 8.77 7.87 35.02
C PRO A 494 7.28 8.20 35.21
N GLY A 495 6.49 8.00 34.15
CA GLY A 495 5.04 8.21 34.16
C GLY A 495 4.58 9.65 33.92
N GLU A 496 5.50 10.60 33.74
CA GLU A 496 5.17 11.96 33.27
C GLU A 496 5.06 12.03 31.76
N THR A 497 4.23 12.95 31.29
CA THR A 497 4.16 13.37 29.89
C THR A 497 4.39 14.86 29.81
N ASP A 498 5.51 15.25 29.24
CA ASP A 498 5.93 16.64 29.13
C ASP A 498 5.54 17.20 27.76
N LEU A 499 5.44 18.52 27.64
CA LEU A 499 5.09 19.25 26.44
C LEU A 499 6.32 19.95 25.88
N LEU A 500 6.64 19.70 24.61
CA LEU A 500 7.66 20.44 23.87
C LEU A 500 7.01 21.47 22.96
N LEU A 501 7.48 22.70 23.06
CA LEU A 501 7.05 23.83 22.25
C LEU A 501 8.22 24.45 21.50
N ARG A 502 7.91 25.04 20.35
CA ARG A 502 8.85 25.81 19.54
C ARG A 502 8.34 27.22 19.26
N ASN A 503 9.16 28.20 19.49
CA ASN A 503 8.85 29.57 19.14
C ASN A 503 8.92 29.78 17.60
N SER A 504 7.85 30.26 17.00
CA SER A 504 7.72 30.42 15.55
C SER A 504 8.55 31.56 14.97
N THR A 505 9.00 32.50 15.82
CA THR A 505 9.76 33.68 15.40
C THR A 505 11.25 33.56 15.67
N THR A 506 11.63 32.91 16.76
CA THR A 506 13.03 32.77 17.18
C THR A 506 13.61 31.38 16.95
N GLY A 507 12.75 30.36 16.81
CA GLY A 507 13.16 28.95 16.77
C GLY A 507 13.54 28.38 18.13
N GLY A 508 13.29 29.11 19.23
CA GLY A 508 13.55 28.64 20.60
C GLY A 508 12.72 27.39 20.92
N LEU A 509 13.30 26.47 21.65
CA LEU A 509 12.66 25.23 22.11
C LEU A 509 12.52 25.27 23.64
N GLU A 510 11.33 24.99 24.14
CA GLU A 510 11.05 24.88 25.58
C GLU A 510 10.30 23.59 25.89
N VAL A 511 10.70 22.94 26.98
CA VAL A 511 9.99 21.79 27.56
C VAL A 511 9.21 22.29 28.77
N TYR A 512 8.00 21.79 28.92
CA TYR A 512 7.13 22.03 30.07
C TYR A 512 6.76 20.70 30.71
N ASP A 513 7.19 20.50 31.95
CA ASP A 513 6.89 19.31 32.74
C ASP A 513 5.45 19.39 33.24
N ILE A 514 4.68 18.36 33.00
CA ILE A 514 3.27 18.28 33.37
C ILE A 514 3.04 17.04 34.23
N ASN A 515 2.54 17.23 35.43
CA ASN A 515 2.19 16.16 36.36
C ASN A 515 0.94 16.54 37.15
N ASN A 516 0.04 15.59 37.37
CA ASN A 516 -1.24 15.81 38.06
C ASN A 516 -1.99 17.05 37.53
N ASN A 517 -2.02 17.21 36.22
CA ASN A 517 -2.66 18.36 35.54
C ASN A 517 -2.12 19.72 35.98
N GLN A 518 -0.84 19.79 36.30
CA GLN A 518 -0.16 21.03 36.70
C GLN A 518 1.19 21.16 35.98
N LEU A 519 1.54 22.37 35.60
CA LEU A 519 2.90 22.68 35.19
C LEU A 519 3.82 22.63 36.41
N THR A 520 4.74 21.69 36.44
CA THR A 520 5.67 21.46 37.55
C THR A 520 7.05 22.04 37.28
N GLY A 521 7.39 22.24 36.01
CA GLY A 521 8.66 22.79 35.56
C GLY A 521 8.58 23.37 34.14
N ALA A 522 9.62 24.11 33.77
CA ALA A 522 9.86 24.59 32.43
C ALA A 522 11.36 24.78 32.19
N ALA A 523 11.83 24.40 30.99
CA ALA A 523 13.23 24.52 30.64
C ALA A 523 13.39 24.97 29.19
N PHE A 524 14.20 26.00 28.96
CA PHE A 524 14.66 26.35 27.62
C PHE A 524 15.82 25.42 27.22
N ILE A 525 15.65 24.66 26.14
CA ILE A 525 16.62 23.65 25.74
C ILE A 525 17.50 24.05 24.55
N GLY A 526 17.20 25.16 23.89
CA GLY A 526 18.03 25.65 22.79
C GLY A 526 17.25 26.36 21.70
N THR A 527 17.91 26.60 20.56
CA THR A 527 17.32 27.28 19.41
C THR A 527 17.71 26.56 18.13
N VAL A 528 16.75 26.33 17.25
CA VAL A 528 16.96 25.76 15.92
C VAL A 528 16.53 26.73 14.83
N GLY A 529 17.13 26.63 13.63
CA GLY A 529 16.79 27.47 12.50
C GLY A 529 15.30 27.40 12.11
N LEU A 530 14.75 28.50 11.60
CA LEU A 530 13.33 28.55 11.22
C LEU A 530 12.99 27.70 9.99
N ASP A 531 13.97 27.29 9.21
CA ASP A 531 13.87 26.34 8.10
C ASP A 531 13.78 24.87 8.55
N TRP A 532 14.01 24.60 9.82
CA TRP A 532 13.76 23.28 10.43
C TRP A 532 12.36 23.22 10.99
N LYS A 533 11.59 22.23 10.59
CA LYS A 533 10.22 22.00 11.05
C LYS A 533 10.14 20.70 11.86
N PHE A 534 9.20 20.67 12.77
CA PHE A 534 8.90 19.47 13.55
C PHE A 534 8.59 18.28 12.63
N ALA A 535 9.23 17.17 12.90
CA ALA A 535 9.01 15.90 12.21
C ALA A 535 8.40 14.84 13.15
N GLY A 536 8.84 14.76 14.39
CA GLY A 536 8.28 13.83 15.37
C GLY A 536 9.07 13.75 16.67
N ILE A 537 8.54 12.99 17.60
CA ILE A 537 9.23 12.52 18.80
C ILE A 537 9.32 11.00 18.71
N ALA A 538 10.51 10.45 18.87
CA ALA A 538 10.74 9.01 18.74
C ALA A 538 11.96 8.56 19.56
N PRO A 539 12.07 7.29 19.94
CA PRO A 539 13.23 6.76 20.66
C PRO A 539 14.42 6.46 19.72
N VAL A 540 14.92 7.48 19.02
CA VAL A 540 15.92 7.37 17.96
C VAL A 540 17.32 7.04 18.52
N GLN A 541 17.69 7.61 19.66
CA GLN A 541 18.96 7.31 20.32
C GLN A 541 18.96 5.91 20.94
N GLY A 542 17.85 5.51 21.54
CA GLY A 542 17.74 4.24 22.23
C GLY A 542 16.36 4.01 22.86
N PRO A 543 16.08 2.78 23.31
CA PRO A 543 14.77 2.44 23.88
C PRO A 543 14.38 3.35 25.03
N GLY A 544 13.16 3.90 24.99
CA GLY A 544 12.61 4.75 26.03
C GLY A 544 13.03 6.22 25.95
N ALA A 545 13.87 6.62 25.00
CA ALA A 545 14.19 8.01 24.73
C ALA A 545 12.98 8.75 24.13
N SER A 546 12.94 10.07 24.36
CA SER A 546 11.97 10.98 23.71
C SER A 546 12.77 12.04 22.93
N ASP A 547 13.33 11.62 21.79
CA ASP A 547 14.19 12.46 20.99
C ASP A 547 13.36 13.28 19.97
N LEU A 548 13.75 14.55 19.80
CA LEU A 548 13.13 15.43 18.83
C LEU A 548 13.73 15.23 17.46
N VAL A 549 12.92 14.90 16.47
CA VAL A 549 13.33 14.86 15.07
C VAL A 549 12.80 16.09 14.33
N LEU A 550 13.67 16.78 13.64
CA LEU A 550 13.34 17.91 12.78
C LEU A 550 13.68 17.61 11.33
N ARG A 551 12.94 18.22 10.40
CA ARG A 551 13.21 18.17 8.96
C ARG A 551 13.43 19.56 8.40
N ASN A 552 14.48 19.74 7.63
CA ASN A 552 14.75 20.98 6.91
C ASN A 552 13.86 21.09 5.66
N VAL A 553 13.09 22.16 5.55
CA VAL A 553 12.11 22.36 4.45
C VAL A 553 12.75 22.70 3.12
N ASN A 554 14.02 23.14 3.12
CA ASN A 554 14.73 23.52 1.92
C ASN A 554 15.56 22.39 1.32
N THR A 555 16.04 21.47 2.17
CA THR A 555 16.95 20.40 1.76
C THR A 555 16.36 19.01 1.88
N GLY A 556 15.36 18.83 2.76
CA GLY A 556 14.83 17.52 3.12
C GLY A 556 15.70 16.74 4.12
N ALA A 557 16.74 17.37 4.68
CA ALA A 557 17.59 16.77 5.70
C ALA A 557 16.81 16.55 7.01
N PHE A 558 17.09 15.45 7.70
CA PHE A 558 16.60 15.15 9.03
C PHE A 558 17.74 15.28 10.05
N GLU A 559 17.40 15.81 11.21
CA GLU A 559 18.32 15.97 12.34
C GLU A 559 17.60 15.55 13.63
N VAL A 560 18.30 14.78 14.45
CA VAL A 560 17.83 14.31 15.76
C VAL A 560 18.45 15.16 16.84
N TYR A 561 17.66 15.49 17.83
CA TYR A 561 18.05 16.18 19.06
C TYR A 561 17.71 15.30 20.26
N ASP A 562 18.74 14.74 20.88
CA ASP A 562 18.60 13.90 22.07
C ASP A 562 18.24 14.79 23.26
N ILE A 563 17.10 14.55 23.88
CA ILE A 563 16.63 15.31 25.03
C ILE A 563 16.58 14.41 26.26
N ALA A 564 17.27 14.81 27.29
CA ALA A 564 17.28 14.10 28.57
C ALA A 564 17.36 15.08 29.73
N ASN A 565 16.60 14.84 30.82
CA ASN A 565 16.54 15.71 32.00
C ASN A 565 16.31 17.19 31.65
N ASN A 566 15.41 17.43 30.69
CA ASN A 566 15.07 18.76 30.16
C ASN A 566 16.27 19.53 29.59
N GLN A 567 17.24 18.84 29.05
CA GLN A 567 18.43 19.40 28.41
C GLN A 567 18.69 18.73 27.08
N LEU A 568 19.26 19.50 26.15
CA LEU A 568 19.80 18.95 24.90
C LEU A 568 21.07 18.19 25.23
N ALA A 569 21.01 16.86 25.18
CA ALA A 569 22.12 15.96 25.47
C ALA A 569 23.01 15.72 24.25
N GLY A 570 22.45 15.77 23.04
CA GLY A 570 23.15 15.55 21.79
C GLY A 570 22.36 16.03 20.58
N ALA A 571 23.02 16.04 19.42
CA ALA A 571 22.39 16.24 18.13
C ALA A 571 23.18 15.49 17.05
N ALA A 572 22.46 14.89 16.10
CA ALA A 572 23.08 14.14 15.00
C ALA A 572 22.26 14.28 13.72
N PRO A 573 22.92 14.34 12.54
CA PRO A 573 22.22 14.22 11.28
C PRO A 573 21.71 12.79 11.09
N LEU A 574 20.41 12.63 10.81
CA LEU A 574 19.82 11.33 10.56
C LEU A 574 19.89 10.94 9.08
N GLY A 575 20.00 11.91 8.19
CA GLY A 575 20.08 11.69 6.75
C GLY A 575 19.30 12.74 5.96
N GLN A 576 19.17 12.54 4.66
CA GLN A 576 18.46 13.46 3.77
C GLN A 576 17.60 12.67 2.79
N VAL A 577 16.35 13.09 2.65
CA VAL A 577 15.39 12.54 1.69
C VAL A 577 14.87 13.66 0.81
N GLY A 578 14.63 13.38 -0.48
CA GLY A 578 14.12 14.37 -1.43
C GLY A 578 12.85 15.08 -0.93
N LEU A 579 12.64 16.31 -1.36
CA LEU A 579 11.44 17.10 -0.99
C LEU A 579 10.16 16.55 -1.61
N ASP A 580 10.27 15.65 -2.57
CA ASP A 580 9.18 14.86 -3.16
C ASP A 580 8.68 13.73 -2.25
N TRP A 581 9.35 13.47 -1.13
CA TRP A 581 8.91 12.58 -0.08
C TRP A 581 8.31 13.37 1.09
N GLN A 582 7.19 12.92 1.59
CA GLN A 582 6.52 13.43 2.77
C GLN A 582 6.77 12.49 3.95
N LEU A 583 6.94 13.07 5.12
CA LEU A 583 6.98 12.26 6.33
C LEU A 583 5.58 11.67 6.56
N GLY A 584 5.50 10.37 6.70
CA GLY A 584 4.37 9.66 7.27
C GLY A 584 4.47 9.73 8.79
N GLY A 585 5.48 9.07 9.39
CA GLY A 585 5.57 9.05 10.83
C GLY A 585 6.73 8.27 11.42
N PHE A 586 6.75 8.24 12.76
CA PHE A 586 7.68 7.44 13.56
C PHE A 586 6.91 6.50 14.50
N ALA A 587 7.47 5.31 14.74
CA ALA A 587 7.03 4.36 15.75
C ALA A 587 8.24 3.79 16.50
N ALA A 588 8.04 3.26 17.71
CA ALA A 588 9.09 2.52 18.40
C ALA A 588 9.22 1.11 17.82
N ASP A 589 10.45 0.62 17.62
CA ASP A 589 10.76 -0.74 17.20
C ASP A 589 12.08 -1.22 17.86
N PRO A 590 12.20 -2.46 18.33
CA PRO A 590 11.11 -3.41 18.51
C PRO A 590 10.15 -2.97 19.61
N PRO A 591 8.91 -3.46 19.61
CA PRO A 591 8.03 -3.21 20.72
C PRO A 591 8.67 -3.80 21.98
N THR A 592 9.07 -2.94 22.91
CA THR A 592 9.68 -3.37 24.17
C THR A 592 8.65 -4.15 24.97
N GLY A 593 8.83 -5.46 25.04
CA GLY A 593 7.94 -6.47 25.58
C GLY A 593 7.11 -6.06 26.79
N SER A 594 5.87 -6.50 26.78
CA SER A 594 4.75 -6.30 27.68
C SER A 594 4.10 -4.91 27.65
N MET A 595 2.86 -4.90 27.30
CA MET A 595 1.90 -3.81 27.13
C MET A 595 1.77 -2.80 28.30
N GLY A 596 2.59 -2.87 29.33
CA GLY A 596 2.56 -1.98 30.48
C GLY A 596 3.36 -0.68 30.36
N GLY A 597 4.29 -0.61 29.38
CA GLY A 597 5.13 0.58 29.16
C GLY A 597 5.01 1.18 27.75
N SER A 598 4.48 0.42 26.79
CA SER A 598 4.48 0.78 25.38
C SER A 598 3.36 1.73 24.96
N THR A 599 2.24 1.76 25.66
CA THR A 599 1.12 2.68 25.33
C THR A 599 1.52 4.14 25.46
N SER A 600 2.35 4.50 26.43
CA SER A 600 2.83 5.89 26.54
C SER A 600 3.85 6.25 25.45
N GLN A 601 4.71 5.31 25.03
CA GLN A 601 5.65 5.55 23.93
C GLN A 601 4.94 5.59 22.57
N LEU A 602 3.96 4.73 22.37
CA LEU A 602 3.10 4.74 21.20
C LEU A 602 2.30 6.04 21.10
N VAL A 603 1.68 6.45 22.20
CA VAL A 603 0.97 7.73 22.30
C VAL A 603 1.93 8.91 22.08
N GLN A 604 3.16 8.82 22.53
CA GLN A 604 4.20 9.83 22.31
C GLN A 604 4.62 9.95 20.85
N ALA A 605 4.89 8.84 20.19
CA ALA A 605 5.19 8.82 18.75
C ALA A 605 4.01 9.37 17.94
N MET A 606 2.78 9.03 18.31
CA MET A 606 1.56 9.42 17.61
C MET A 606 1.15 10.87 17.82
N ALA A 607 1.38 11.43 18.99
CA ALA A 607 1.04 12.83 19.28
C ALA A 607 1.90 13.83 18.49
N GLY A 608 3.08 13.41 18.04
CA GLY A 608 3.95 14.20 17.16
C GLY A 608 3.40 14.45 15.76
N PHE A 609 2.40 13.69 15.32
CA PHE A 609 1.96 13.66 13.91
C PHE A 609 0.96 14.72 13.49
N ASN A 610 0.29 15.37 14.39
CA ASN A 610 -0.72 16.39 14.02
C ASN A 610 -0.12 17.73 13.51
N GLY A 611 1.19 17.86 13.44
CA GLY A 611 1.87 19.06 12.94
C GLY A 611 2.42 18.97 11.51
N GLY A 612 2.51 17.77 10.92
CA GLY A 612 3.19 17.56 9.64
C GLY A 612 2.29 17.38 8.42
N GLY A 613 0.99 17.34 8.60
CA GLY A 613 0.05 17.43 7.48
C GLY A 613 0.31 18.74 6.76
N GLY A 614 0.88 18.67 5.56
CA GLY A 614 1.23 19.81 4.77
C GLY A 614 0.14 20.85 4.82
N ALA A 615 0.54 22.03 5.24
CA ALA A 615 -0.11 23.31 5.06
C ALA A 615 -1.61 23.20 4.76
N ALA A 616 -2.42 22.97 5.75
CA ALA A 616 -3.53 23.86 5.87
C ALA A 616 -2.96 25.19 6.39
N GLU A 617 -2.20 25.88 5.57
CA GLU A 617 -2.33 27.30 5.50
C GLU A 617 -3.76 27.58 5.01
N SER A 618 -4.75 27.23 5.80
CA SER A 618 -5.94 28.01 5.80
C SER A 618 -5.62 29.24 6.62
N SER A 619 -5.01 30.21 5.95
CA SER A 619 -5.31 31.59 6.17
C SER A 619 -6.83 31.79 6.09
N ASN A 620 -7.52 31.37 7.10
CA ASN A 620 -8.83 31.84 7.49
C ASN A 620 -8.74 32.30 8.92
N ALA A 621 -8.01 33.37 9.11
CA ALA A 621 -8.31 34.39 10.09
C ALA A 621 -9.65 35.03 9.67
N ALA A 622 -10.73 34.34 9.85
CA ALA A 622 -12.01 34.98 10.01
C ALA A 622 -12.11 35.32 11.49
N ALA A 623 -11.77 36.57 11.75
CA ALA A 623 -12.18 37.24 12.97
C ALA A 623 -13.68 37.06 13.15
N PHE A 624 -14.11 36.43 14.24
CA PHE A 624 -15.46 36.68 14.76
C PHE A 624 -15.54 36.49 16.29
N GLY A 625 -15.92 37.59 16.90
CA GLY A 625 -16.88 37.71 17.99
C GLY A 625 -16.48 37.12 19.32
N SER A 626 -15.97 38.00 20.14
CA SER A 626 -15.96 37.89 21.59
C SER A 626 -17.24 37.25 22.15
N ASP A 627 -17.12 36.05 22.71
CA ASP A 627 -17.86 35.71 23.91
C ASP A 627 -16.91 35.15 24.94
N MET A 628 -16.55 36.01 25.86
CA MET A 628 -15.64 35.78 26.99
C MET A 628 -16.48 35.42 28.20
N SER A 629 -17.23 34.36 28.12
CA SER A 629 -17.85 33.85 29.34
C SER A 629 -17.88 32.34 29.36
N GLN A 630 -16.94 31.84 30.17
CA GLN A 630 -17.10 30.67 31.02
C GLN A 630 -17.39 29.32 30.40
N GLN A 631 -16.39 28.45 30.58
CA GLN A 631 -16.42 27.01 30.61
C GLN A 631 -16.85 26.28 29.33
N PRO A 632 -16.01 25.42 28.82
CA PRO A 632 -16.47 24.37 27.92
C PRO A 632 -17.28 23.37 28.74
N LEU A 633 -18.55 23.64 28.88
CA LEU A 633 -19.48 22.62 29.33
C LEU A 633 -19.69 21.67 28.17
N LEU A 634 -19.07 20.52 28.25
CA LEU A 634 -19.43 19.38 27.42
C LEU A 634 -20.88 19.00 27.80
N THR A 635 -21.79 19.30 26.92
CA THR A 635 -23.18 18.90 27.11
C THR A 635 -23.40 17.56 26.43
N THR A 636 -23.86 16.58 27.19
CA THR A 636 -24.30 15.29 26.64
C THR A 636 -25.54 15.51 25.80
N SER A 637 -25.47 15.31 24.49
CA SER A 637 -26.63 15.20 23.63
C SER A 637 -26.95 13.74 23.36
N GLN A 638 -28.20 13.35 23.65
CA GLN A 638 -28.70 12.03 23.26
C GLN A 638 -28.85 11.97 21.74
N HIS A 639 -28.24 10.97 21.13
CA HIS A 639 -28.60 10.56 19.78
C HIS A 639 -29.87 9.71 19.82
N ALA A 640 -30.87 10.15 19.04
CA ALA A 640 -32.01 9.33 18.67
C ALA A 640 -31.69 8.59 17.36
#